data_c3ab5209fcfb116e0f2e01921ec927a5
#
_entry.id   c3ab5209fcfb116e0f2e01921ec927a5
#
_cell.length_a   1.000
_cell.length_b   1.000
_cell.length_c   1.000
_cell.angle_alpha   90.00
_cell.angle_beta   90.00
_cell.angle_gamma   90.00
#
_symmetry.space_group_name_H-M   'P 1'
#
loop_
_entity.id
_entity.type
_entity.pdbx_description
1 polymer ?
#
loop_
_entity_poly.entity_id
_entity_poly.type
_entity_poly.pdbx_seq_one_letter_code
_entity_poly.pdbx_strand_id
1 'polypeptide(L)'
;MGELNIRVTGMTCASCVASVESIVSNLEGIDSVRVNLPLEKATIRWSEGANEDLGVVRDAISKGGFGSEKYVDPKKYRKESLENANRMGLQVIISLILTIPTFFLTMFVGDLGQIYDLDSRLLIAFILSSIVYFYAGIEFHKGAWQAILSGRANMDVLVHIGTTTAMIWSSFVVFSPYLDFLPSVFSSTAHVFFDGAAFIISFILLGNWLEARAKLRATDAVFSLMDLKAKTGSIVNADGSVSEVPVEEILRGTEILVKVGQTVPLDGIIVKGSASIDMSMMTGESNPVFVTENDSVMGGTIVLDSAIHIKSTKYHDDTVLANVINLVDEAQMGKAPIQKLVDRISAVFVPVVVACAVLASLTWMFFSEGHGDYNSTELAIMVLVSTLVIACPCALGLATPTALIVGTGVGAQYGLLIKGIDALQNSYNTNTLVLDKTGTLTVGAPSITNIKSINSDENNILEIAASLESASTHPIAKAISQAHLENSEKLISFDRIENIGGMGLVGYLEDQEYAIGNQPLMERKGVLVSNYIEELADVLSISTVVFVSKGKKLLGWIEMKDKLRETTNLAISKAKELGLEVIMLTGDRAETALTISKEVGILRFEAEVKPDGKAEFVKKLQSEGAIVAMIGDGINDAAALAVADVGIAMGAGSDIALEAADIVLLRDDLLDVVSTLELGKATMGKIRGNLAWAFVYNLIGIPLAMGVLISSTGWLLPPAFAAGAMALSSVCVVFNSLTLRSWKPFRA
;
A
#
# COMPACT_ATOMS: atom_id res chain seq x y z
N MET A 1 -6.72 -16.63 -18.36
CA MET A 1 -5.28 -16.50 -18.06
C MET A 1 -5.04 -17.11 -16.69
N GLY A 2 -4.21 -18.15 -16.57
CA GLY A 2 -3.90 -18.78 -15.29
C GLY A 2 -2.96 -17.89 -14.47
N GLU A 3 -3.35 -17.57 -13.24
CA GLU A 3 -2.49 -16.92 -12.27
C GLU A 3 -2.03 -17.93 -11.22
N LEU A 4 -0.73 -18.06 -11.02
CA LEU A 4 -0.14 -18.99 -10.07
C LEU A 4 0.61 -18.25 -9.00
N ASN A 5 0.28 -18.53 -7.74
CA ASN A 5 0.98 -18.02 -6.59
C ASN A 5 1.88 -19.08 -5.97
N ILE A 6 3.17 -18.78 -5.84
CA ILE A 6 4.16 -19.66 -5.17
C ILE A 6 4.90 -18.89 -4.08
N ARG A 7 5.33 -19.58 -3.05
CA ARG A 7 6.23 -19.02 -2.05
C ARG A 7 7.68 -19.23 -2.51
N VAL A 8 8.48 -18.14 -2.46
CA VAL A 8 9.92 -18.18 -2.78
C VAL A 8 10.70 -17.85 -1.52
N THR A 9 11.44 -18.83 -1.00
CA THR A 9 12.25 -18.66 0.21
C THR A 9 13.72 -18.37 -0.10
N GLY A 10 14.43 -17.74 0.84
CA GLY A 10 15.83 -17.37 0.68
C GLY A 10 16.07 -16.01 0.03
N MET A 11 15.02 -15.23 -0.21
CA MET A 11 15.14 -13.84 -0.65
C MET A 11 15.37 -12.92 0.56
N THR A 12 16.50 -12.23 0.59
CA THR A 12 16.85 -11.31 1.69
C THR A 12 16.85 -9.84 1.28
N CYS A 13 16.88 -9.54 -0.02
CA CYS A 13 17.01 -8.16 -0.51
C CYS A 13 16.36 -7.99 -1.88
N ALA A 14 16.25 -6.73 -2.32
CA ALA A 14 15.65 -6.37 -3.61
C ALA A 14 16.39 -6.98 -4.82
N SER A 15 17.72 -7.20 -4.72
CA SER A 15 18.48 -7.86 -5.77
C SER A 15 18.10 -9.34 -5.91
N CYS A 16 17.72 -10.00 -4.82
CA CYS A 16 17.17 -11.36 -4.83
C CYS A 16 15.85 -11.42 -5.59
N VAL A 17 14.96 -10.45 -5.34
CA VAL A 17 13.69 -10.29 -6.06
C VAL A 17 13.94 -10.13 -7.56
N ALA A 18 14.83 -9.22 -7.95
CA ALA A 18 15.18 -9.02 -9.37
C ALA A 18 15.73 -10.29 -10.02
N SER A 19 16.47 -11.10 -9.25
CA SER A 19 16.99 -12.38 -9.72
C SER A 19 15.88 -13.38 -9.98
N VAL A 20 14.96 -13.55 -9.05
CA VAL A 20 13.82 -14.47 -9.19
C VAL A 20 12.94 -14.04 -10.37
N GLU A 21 12.61 -12.75 -10.46
CA GLU A 21 11.82 -12.21 -11.58
C GLU A 21 12.51 -12.46 -12.92
N SER A 22 13.84 -12.19 -13.02
CA SER A 22 14.60 -12.46 -14.25
C SER A 22 14.67 -13.94 -14.60
N ILE A 23 14.84 -14.83 -13.63
CA ILE A 23 14.88 -16.26 -13.85
C ILE A 23 13.56 -16.78 -14.39
N VAL A 24 12.45 -16.36 -13.78
CA VAL A 24 11.11 -16.84 -14.14
C VAL A 24 10.62 -16.20 -15.44
N SER A 25 10.85 -14.90 -15.66
CA SER A 25 10.43 -14.21 -16.90
C SER A 25 11.17 -14.71 -18.16
N ASN A 26 12.34 -15.35 -18.02
CA ASN A 26 13.05 -15.96 -19.13
C ASN A 26 12.53 -17.36 -19.52
N LEU A 27 11.55 -17.91 -18.81
CA LEU A 27 10.92 -19.17 -19.16
C LEU A 27 9.88 -18.99 -20.29
N GLU A 28 9.82 -19.95 -21.20
CA GLU A 28 8.82 -19.93 -22.27
C GLU A 28 7.40 -20.04 -21.71
N GLY A 29 6.48 -19.25 -22.22
CA GLY A 29 5.08 -19.26 -21.84
C GLY A 29 4.73 -18.42 -20.62
N ILE A 30 5.66 -17.66 -20.05
CA ILE A 30 5.41 -16.69 -18.99
C ILE A 30 5.12 -15.31 -19.61
N ASP A 31 3.98 -14.73 -19.27
CA ASP A 31 3.60 -13.37 -19.64
C ASP A 31 4.22 -12.34 -18.67
N SER A 32 4.03 -12.56 -17.38
CA SER A 32 4.59 -11.69 -16.35
C SER A 32 4.87 -12.42 -15.04
N VAL A 33 5.83 -11.92 -14.30
CA VAL A 33 6.13 -12.36 -12.94
C VAL A 33 6.31 -11.15 -12.02
N ARG A 34 5.69 -11.20 -10.85
CA ARG A 34 5.82 -10.18 -9.81
C ARG A 34 6.16 -10.87 -8.50
N VAL A 35 7.14 -10.32 -7.79
CA VAL A 35 7.62 -10.89 -6.53
C VAL A 35 7.41 -9.91 -5.38
N ASN A 36 6.69 -10.37 -4.37
CA ASN A 36 6.51 -9.68 -3.09
C ASN A 36 7.53 -10.21 -2.09
N LEU A 37 8.59 -9.43 -1.83
CA LEU A 37 9.63 -9.79 -0.88
C LEU A 37 9.12 -9.93 0.56
N PRO A 38 8.29 -9.01 1.09
CA PRO A 38 7.74 -9.10 2.44
C PRO A 38 6.91 -10.34 2.72
N LEU A 39 6.15 -10.82 1.74
CA LEU A 39 5.30 -12.01 1.84
C LEU A 39 5.97 -13.27 1.26
N GLU A 40 7.21 -13.15 0.76
CA GLU A 40 7.91 -14.23 0.05
C GLU A 40 7.06 -14.87 -1.06
N LYS A 41 6.20 -14.07 -1.70
CA LYS A 41 5.23 -14.52 -2.71
C LYS A 41 5.70 -14.13 -4.10
N ALA A 42 5.68 -15.07 -5.04
CA ALA A 42 5.79 -14.80 -6.47
C ALA A 42 4.47 -15.12 -7.15
N THR A 43 3.93 -14.14 -7.85
CA THR A 43 2.73 -14.24 -8.69
C THR A 43 3.16 -14.33 -10.13
N ILE A 44 2.80 -15.40 -10.81
CA ILE A 44 3.21 -15.73 -12.17
C ILE A 44 1.97 -15.77 -13.04
N ARG A 45 1.96 -15.04 -14.14
CA ARG A 45 0.90 -15.08 -15.15
C ARG A 45 1.42 -15.78 -16.39
N TRP A 46 0.63 -16.71 -16.89
CA TRP A 46 0.92 -17.47 -18.11
C TRP A 46 0.33 -16.78 -19.34
N SER A 47 1.06 -16.86 -20.46
CA SER A 47 0.54 -16.43 -21.76
C SER A 47 -0.62 -17.32 -22.19
N GLU A 48 -1.53 -16.78 -22.98
CA GLU A 48 -2.68 -17.56 -23.50
C GLU A 48 -2.22 -18.80 -24.27
N GLY A 49 -2.70 -19.99 -23.85
CA GLY A 49 -2.37 -21.26 -24.47
C GLY A 49 -1.03 -21.87 -24.04
N ALA A 50 -0.31 -21.27 -23.09
CA ALA A 50 0.91 -21.86 -22.54
C ALA A 50 0.59 -23.05 -21.62
N ASN A 51 1.54 -23.99 -21.55
CA ASN A 51 1.43 -25.13 -20.61
C ASN A 51 1.83 -24.66 -19.20
N GLU A 52 0.90 -24.69 -18.27
CA GLU A 52 1.09 -24.25 -16.88
C GLU A 52 1.90 -25.29 -16.07
N ASP A 53 3.20 -25.43 -16.36
CA ASP A 53 4.07 -26.37 -15.66
C ASP A 53 4.77 -25.74 -14.44
N LEU A 54 4.20 -25.97 -13.26
CA LEU A 54 4.78 -25.54 -11.98
C LEU A 54 6.18 -26.16 -11.74
N GLY A 55 6.46 -27.35 -12.25
CA GLY A 55 7.73 -28.04 -12.08
C GLY A 55 8.88 -27.26 -12.71
N VAL A 56 8.70 -26.78 -13.93
CA VAL A 56 9.69 -25.98 -14.65
C VAL A 56 10.04 -24.68 -13.89
N VAL A 57 9.01 -24.00 -13.37
CA VAL A 57 9.20 -22.79 -12.58
C VAL A 57 9.99 -23.06 -11.30
N ARG A 58 9.62 -24.12 -10.56
CA ARG A 58 10.29 -24.49 -9.31
C ARG A 58 11.75 -24.90 -9.54
N ASP A 59 12.02 -25.64 -10.60
CA ASP A 59 13.37 -26.05 -10.98
C ASP A 59 14.24 -24.86 -11.36
N ALA A 60 13.68 -23.89 -12.10
CA ALA A 60 14.39 -22.66 -12.47
C ALA A 60 14.75 -21.81 -11.24
N ILE A 61 13.79 -21.62 -10.32
CA ILE A 61 14.02 -20.90 -9.06
C ILE A 61 15.06 -21.61 -8.21
N SER A 62 15.00 -22.95 -8.12
CA SER A 62 15.97 -23.75 -7.37
C SER A 62 17.38 -23.67 -7.95
N LYS A 63 17.53 -23.72 -9.28
CA LYS A 63 18.80 -23.48 -9.97
C LYS A 63 19.38 -22.08 -9.73
N GLY A 64 18.50 -21.10 -9.50
CA GLY A 64 18.89 -19.75 -9.09
C GLY A 64 19.34 -19.62 -7.64
N GLY A 65 19.31 -20.69 -6.87
CA GLY A 65 19.72 -20.72 -5.45
C GLY A 65 18.62 -20.33 -4.45
N PHE A 66 17.35 -20.29 -4.89
CA PHE A 66 16.20 -19.98 -4.04
C PHE A 66 15.34 -21.21 -3.80
N GLY A 67 14.70 -21.28 -2.63
CA GLY A 67 13.70 -22.30 -2.35
C GLY A 67 12.34 -21.93 -2.97
N SER A 68 11.55 -22.91 -3.37
CA SER A 68 10.18 -22.69 -3.85
C SER A 68 9.22 -23.69 -3.23
N GLU A 69 8.13 -23.19 -2.66
CA GLU A 69 7.08 -23.96 -2.01
C GLU A 69 5.71 -23.56 -2.55
N LYS A 70 4.69 -24.40 -2.34
CA LYS A 70 3.31 -24.01 -2.62
C LYS A 70 2.96 -22.80 -1.73
N TYR A 71 2.28 -21.79 -2.30
CA TYR A 71 1.82 -20.66 -1.52
C TYR A 71 0.92 -21.13 -0.38
N VAL A 72 1.20 -20.64 0.80
CA VAL A 72 0.55 -21.07 2.04
C VAL A 72 -0.29 -19.91 2.57
N ASP A 73 -1.37 -20.24 3.28
CA ASP A 73 -2.21 -19.29 4.01
C ASP A 73 -1.36 -18.22 4.71
N PRO A 74 -1.64 -16.91 4.50
CA PRO A 74 -0.93 -15.81 5.15
C PRO A 74 -0.80 -15.94 6.66
N LYS A 75 -1.78 -16.54 7.35
CA LYS A 75 -1.72 -16.78 8.80
C LYS A 75 -0.62 -17.79 9.19
N LYS A 76 -0.45 -18.84 8.38
CA LYS A 76 0.63 -19.81 8.59
C LYS A 76 1.98 -19.16 8.30
N TYR A 77 2.06 -18.33 7.25
CA TYR A 77 3.26 -17.55 6.94
C TYR A 77 3.66 -16.64 8.11
N ARG A 78 2.70 -15.90 8.70
CA ARG A 78 2.97 -15.05 9.88
C ARG A 78 3.54 -15.83 11.05
N LYS A 79 2.98 -17.02 11.34
CA LYS A 79 3.46 -17.87 12.42
C LYS A 79 4.89 -18.35 12.17
N GLU A 80 5.17 -18.86 10.96
CA GLU A 80 6.51 -19.30 10.56
C GLU A 80 7.53 -18.14 10.59
N SER A 81 7.15 -16.97 10.12
CA SER A 81 8.00 -15.79 10.16
C SER A 81 8.31 -15.33 11.58
N LEU A 82 7.35 -15.45 12.50
CA LEU A 82 7.56 -15.18 13.93
C LEU A 82 8.51 -16.19 14.58
N GLU A 83 8.33 -17.48 14.26
CA GLU A 83 9.21 -18.56 14.71
C GLU A 83 10.64 -18.37 14.20
N ASN A 84 10.80 -18.00 12.92
CA ASN A 84 12.10 -17.67 12.33
C ASN A 84 12.74 -16.44 13.00
N ALA A 85 12.00 -15.37 13.24
CA ALA A 85 12.50 -14.19 13.94
C ALA A 85 12.94 -14.53 15.38
N ASN A 86 12.22 -15.39 16.07
CA ASN A 86 12.60 -15.86 17.42
C ASN A 86 13.88 -16.74 17.39
N ARG A 87 14.01 -17.61 16.37
CA ARG A 87 15.22 -18.40 16.14
C ARG A 87 16.43 -17.52 15.87
N MET A 88 16.29 -16.51 14.98
CA MET A 88 17.33 -15.52 14.74
C MET A 88 17.71 -14.76 16.01
N GLY A 89 16.74 -14.40 16.85
CA GLY A 89 17.00 -13.76 18.15
C GLY A 89 17.83 -14.61 19.09
N LEU A 90 17.60 -15.94 19.11
CA LEU A 90 18.41 -16.87 19.89
C LEU A 90 19.84 -16.96 19.33
N GLN A 91 20.03 -16.99 18.01
CA GLN A 91 21.35 -16.97 17.37
C GLN A 91 22.12 -15.69 17.71
N VAL A 92 21.45 -14.52 17.72
CA VAL A 92 22.03 -13.23 18.14
C VAL A 92 22.51 -13.31 19.59
N ILE A 93 21.69 -13.81 20.51
CA ILE A 93 22.05 -13.92 21.93
C ILE A 93 23.27 -14.82 22.10
N ILE A 94 23.26 -15.99 21.47
CA ILE A 94 24.39 -16.94 21.54
C ILE A 94 25.66 -16.28 20.96
N SER A 95 25.56 -15.65 19.80
CA SER A 95 26.73 -15.00 19.17
C SER A 95 27.31 -13.88 20.05
N LEU A 96 26.47 -13.04 20.68
CA LEU A 96 26.92 -11.97 21.58
C LEU A 96 27.55 -12.51 22.86
N ILE A 97 26.99 -13.60 23.45
CA ILE A 97 27.55 -14.26 24.64
C ILE A 97 28.97 -14.79 24.36
N LEU A 98 29.25 -15.21 23.13
CA LEU A 98 30.57 -15.68 22.75
C LEU A 98 31.50 -14.54 22.29
N THR A 99 30.98 -13.53 21.61
CA THR A 99 31.74 -12.40 21.07
C THR A 99 32.25 -11.47 22.16
N ILE A 100 31.43 -11.16 23.21
CA ILE A 100 31.81 -10.26 24.26
C ILE A 100 33.06 -10.79 25.06
N PRO A 101 33.10 -12.05 25.50
CA PRO A 101 34.30 -12.60 26.08
C PRO A 101 35.53 -12.61 25.16
N THR A 102 35.31 -12.92 23.85
CA THR A 102 36.38 -12.86 22.86
C THR A 102 37.02 -11.48 22.80
N PHE A 103 36.23 -10.43 22.77
CA PHE A 103 36.68 -9.04 22.80
C PHE A 103 37.48 -8.71 24.07
N PHE A 104 36.96 -9.11 25.23
CA PHE A 104 37.70 -8.84 26.48
C PHE A 104 39.02 -9.60 26.53
N LEU A 105 39.08 -10.84 26.05
CA LEU A 105 40.28 -11.63 25.98
C LEU A 105 41.35 -11.01 25.04
N THR A 106 40.90 -10.47 23.88
CA THR A 106 41.86 -9.90 22.94
C THR A 106 42.34 -8.51 23.32
N MET A 107 41.50 -7.68 23.99
CA MET A 107 41.79 -6.27 24.25
C MET A 107 42.28 -5.95 25.66
N PHE A 108 41.78 -6.65 26.69
CA PHE A 108 42.00 -6.22 28.07
C PHE A 108 42.68 -7.26 28.97
N VAL A 109 42.65 -8.51 28.59
CA VAL A 109 43.27 -9.58 29.38
C VAL A 109 44.73 -9.69 29.02
N GLY A 110 45.62 -9.60 30.02
CA GLY A 110 47.05 -9.83 29.83
C GLY A 110 47.38 -11.31 29.65
N ASP A 111 48.65 -11.65 29.69
CA ASP A 111 49.14 -13.03 29.55
C ASP A 111 48.50 -13.98 30.59
N LEU A 112 47.84 -15.03 30.11
CA LEU A 112 47.24 -16.11 30.92
C LEU A 112 48.14 -17.35 30.98
N GLY A 113 49.38 -17.24 30.48
CA GLY A 113 50.31 -18.36 30.35
C GLY A 113 50.11 -19.12 29.03
N GLN A 114 50.97 -20.11 28.81
CA GLN A 114 51.00 -20.88 27.57
C GLN A 114 50.49 -22.30 27.76
N ILE A 115 49.76 -22.83 26.78
CA ILE A 115 49.34 -24.22 26.66
C ILE A 115 49.99 -24.77 25.37
N TYR A 116 50.89 -25.71 25.49
CA TYR A 116 51.65 -26.28 24.33
C TYR A 116 52.26 -25.16 23.46
N ASP A 117 53.04 -24.28 24.03
CA ASP A 117 53.69 -23.10 23.39
C ASP A 117 52.75 -22.12 22.70
N LEU A 118 51.42 -22.24 22.88
CA LEU A 118 50.42 -21.31 22.37
C LEU A 118 49.94 -20.40 23.53
N ASP A 119 49.73 -19.11 23.25
CA ASP A 119 49.10 -18.17 24.17
C ASP A 119 47.68 -18.65 24.49
N SER A 120 47.46 -19.01 25.78
CA SER A 120 46.15 -19.55 26.23
C SER A 120 44.99 -18.59 25.96
N ARG A 121 45.25 -17.27 26.09
CA ARG A 121 44.27 -16.22 25.83
C ARG A 121 43.82 -16.25 24.34
N LEU A 122 44.77 -16.30 23.42
CA LEU A 122 44.50 -16.32 21.99
C LEU A 122 43.85 -17.63 21.54
N LEU A 123 44.23 -18.75 22.16
CA LEU A 123 43.63 -20.05 21.88
C LEU A 123 42.13 -20.06 22.31
N ILE A 124 41.78 -19.52 23.47
CA ILE A 124 40.38 -19.40 23.92
C ILE A 124 39.62 -18.49 22.95
N ALA A 125 40.18 -17.33 22.58
CA ALA A 125 39.59 -16.41 21.63
C ALA A 125 39.33 -17.06 20.25
N PHE A 126 40.28 -17.85 19.75
CA PHE A 126 40.12 -18.67 18.53
C PHE A 126 38.94 -19.64 18.63
N ILE A 127 38.81 -20.38 19.73
CA ILE A 127 37.72 -21.35 19.92
C ILE A 127 36.37 -20.62 19.92
N LEU A 128 36.23 -19.56 20.72
CA LEU A 128 34.99 -18.81 20.85
C LEU A 128 34.58 -18.17 19.50
N SER A 129 35.53 -17.51 18.82
CA SER A 129 35.28 -16.88 17.53
C SER A 129 34.98 -17.90 16.42
N SER A 130 35.63 -19.08 16.46
CA SER A 130 35.34 -20.17 15.52
C SER A 130 33.90 -20.68 15.67
N ILE A 131 33.37 -20.78 16.89
CA ILE A 131 31.97 -21.14 17.09
C ILE A 131 31.05 -20.07 16.48
N VAL A 132 31.31 -18.78 16.70
CA VAL A 132 30.54 -17.70 16.09
C VAL A 132 30.64 -17.78 14.55
N TYR A 133 31.85 -17.96 14.00
CA TYR A 133 32.10 -18.00 12.57
C TYR A 133 31.36 -19.18 11.88
N PHE A 134 31.50 -20.39 12.40
CA PHE A 134 30.92 -21.59 11.76
C PHE A 134 29.44 -21.81 12.09
N TYR A 135 28.97 -21.43 13.31
CA TYR A 135 27.59 -21.63 13.69
C TYR A 135 26.70 -20.45 13.32
N ALA A 136 27.05 -19.25 13.79
CA ALA A 136 26.24 -18.04 13.56
C ALA A 136 26.47 -17.46 12.16
N GLY A 137 27.68 -17.58 11.60
CA GLY A 137 28.06 -17.09 10.26
C GLY A 137 27.71 -18.02 9.11
N ILE A 138 27.24 -19.25 9.35
CA ILE A 138 27.05 -20.27 8.30
C ILE A 138 26.15 -19.82 7.15
N GLU A 139 25.12 -19.06 7.43
CA GLU A 139 24.17 -18.56 6.41
C GLU A 139 24.85 -17.56 5.47
N PHE A 140 25.70 -16.66 5.99
CA PHE A 140 26.48 -15.73 5.20
C PHE A 140 27.50 -16.45 4.30
N HIS A 141 28.13 -17.49 4.82
CA HIS A 141 29.10 -18.26 4.05
C HIS A 141 28.44 -19.05 2.90
N LYS A 142 27.27 -19.63 3.15
CA LYS A 142 26.46 -20.31 2.12
C LYS A 142 25.95 -19.30 1.08
N GLY A 143 25.42 -18.15 1.52
CA GLY A 143 24.94 -17.10 0.64
C GLY A 143 26.04 -16.52 -0.24
N ALA A 144 27.24 -16.29 0.33
CA ALA A 144 28.41 -15.83 -0.41
C ALA A 144 28.83 -16.84 -1.47
N TRP A 145 28.90 -18.13 -1.14
CA TRP A 145 29.28 -19.17 -2.08
C TRP A 145 28.31 -19.27 -3.27
N GLN A 146 27.02 -19.22 -2.99
CA GLN A 146 25.97 -19.22 -4.03
C GLN A 146 26.04 -17.96 -4.93
N ALA A 147 26.29 -16.80 -4.32
CA ALA A 147 26.43 -15.54 -5.05
C ALA A 147 27.65 -15.55 -5.99
N ILE A 148 28.81 -16.04 -5.51
CA ILE A 148 30.04 -16.18 -6.30
C ILE A 148 29.80 -17.12 -7.49
N LEU A 149 29.19 -18.29 -7.28
CA LEU A 149 28.90 -19.26 -8.34
C LEU A 149 27.94 -18.71 -9.40
N SER A 150 27.05 -17.80 -9.01
CA SER A 150 26.13 -17.11 -9.95
C SER A 150 26.71 -15.84 -10.58
N GLY A 151 27.98 -15.54 -10.34
CA GLY A 151 28.66 -14.35 -10.89
C GLY A 151 28.15 -13.02 -10.33
N ARG A 152 27.56 -13.03 -9.12
CA ARG A 152 26.97 -11.86 -8.48
C ARG A 152 27.71 -11.51 -7.19
N ALA A 153 27.83 -10.21 -6.91
CA ALA A 153 28.35 -9.74 -5.63
C ALA A 153 27.19 -9.18 -4.79
N ASN A 154 26.98 -9.78 -3.62
CA ASN A 154 25.98 -9.36 -2.63
C ASN A 154 26.66 -9.07 -1.28
N MET A 155 25.84 -8.72 -0.29
CA MET A 155 26.26 -8.47 1.09
C MET A 155 27.04 -9.65 1.68
N ASP A 156 26.56 -10.87 1.45
CA ASP A 156 27.13 -12.09 2.04
C ASP A 156 28.58 -12.29 1.57
N VAL A 157 28.89 -11.92 0.31
CA VAL A 157 30.26 -11.97 -0.26
C VAL A 157 31.18 -11.02 0.50
N LEU A 158 30.75 -9.78 0.78
CA LEU A 158 31.55 -8.79 1.50
C LEU A 158 31.82 -9.25 2.94
N VAL A 159 30.78 -9.72 3.63
CA VAL A 159 30.88 -10.26 5.00
C VAL A 159 31.78 -11.48 5.03
N HIS A 160 31.59 -12.42 4.10
CA HIS A 160 32.41 -13.62 4.02
C HIS A 160 33.89 -13.30 3.80
N ILE A 161 34.22 -12.45 2.82
CA ILE A 161 35.62 -12.06 2.54
C ILE A 161 36.23 -11.38 3.79
N GLY A 162 35.54 -10.41 4.38
CA GLY A 162 36.04 -9.68 5.54
C GLY A 162 36.29 -10.58 6.76
N THR A 163 35.29 -11.39 7.15
CA THR A 163 35.40 -12.27 8.31
C THR A 163 36.36 -13.42 8.08
N THR A 164 36.41 -14.00 6.88
CA THR A 164 37.33 -15.06 6.51
C THR A 164 38.79 -14.57 6.54
N THR A 165 39.03 -13.37 5.98
CA THR A 165 40.37 -12.74 6.02
C THR A 165 40.85 -12.54 7.46
N ALA A 166 39.97 -11.99 8.34
CA ALA A 166 40.27 -11.78 9.74
C ALA A 166 40.53 -13.11 10.49
N MET A 167 39.72 -14.14 10.24
CA MET A 167 39.88 -15.48 10.88
C MET A 167 41.15 -16.17 10.40
N ILE A 168 41.46 -16.18 9.10
CA ILE A 168 42.66 -16.82 8.54
C ILE A 168 43.92 -16.13 9.09
N TRP A 169 43.98 -14.80 9.03
CA TRP A 169 45.10 -14.03 9.57
C TRP A 169 45.35 -14.38 11.03
N SER A 170 44.31 -14.25 11.88
CA SER A 170 44.41 -14.47 13.33
C SER A 170 44.80 -15.92 13.66
N SER A 171 44.29 -16.87 12.86
CA SER A 171 44.68 -18.29 13.02
C SER A 171 46.13 -18.52 12.73
N PHE A 172 46.68 -17.92 11.66
CA PHE A 172 48.13 -18.01 11.38
C PHE A 172 48.96 -17.37 12.49
N VAL A 173 48.55 -16.27 13.07
CA VAL A 173 49.22 -15.65 14.22
C VAL A 173 49.26 -16.62 15.42
N VAL A 174 48.11 -17.23 15.78
CA VAL A 174 48.01 -18.14 16.94
C VAL A 174 48.87 -19.39 16.75
N PHE A 175 48.85 -20.00 15.55
CA PHE A 175 49.53 -21.25 15.27
C PHE A 175 50.96 -21.03 14.69
N SER A 176 51.45 -19.78 14.64
CA SER A 176 52.80 -19.46 14.13
C SER A 176 53.94 -20.23 14.80
N PRO A 177 53.89 -20.60 16.12
CA PRO A 177 54.96 -21.39 16.73
C PRO A 177 55.11 -22.81 16.14
N TYR A 178 54.07 -23.32 15.48
CA TYR A 178 54.10 -24.68 14.86
C TYR A 178 54.25 -24.65 13.32
N LEU A 179 54.33 -23.44 12.73
CA LEU A 179 54.34 -23.25 11.27
C LEU A 179 55.61 -22.55 10.83
N ASP A 180 56.75 -23.26 10.92
CA ASP A 180 58.11 -22.72 10.60
C ASP A 180 58.25 -22.13 9.21
N PHE A 181 57.35 -22.45 8.29
CA PHE A 181 57.33 -21.94 6.93
C PHE A 181 56.70 -20.56 6.79
N LEU A 182 56.06 -20.02 7.84
CA LEU A 182 55.40 -18.72 7.77
C LEU A 182 56.41 -17.57 7.83
N PRO A 183 56.15 -16.47 7.05
CA PRO A 183 56.91 -15.25 7.18
C PRO A 183 56.87 -14.68 8.58
N SER A 184 57.91 -13.96 9.00
CA SER A 184 58.03 -13.32 10.32
C SER A 184 56.90 -12.32 10.67
N VAL A 185 56.14 -11.89 9.66
CA VAL A 185 54.93 -11.06 9.80
C VAL A 185 53.86 -11.73 10.64
N PHE A 186 53.79 -13.06 10.68
CA PHE A 186 52.87 -13.85 11.50
C PHE A 186 53.45 -14.22 12.87
N SER A 187 54.33 -13.39 13.43
CA SER A 187 54.87 -13.66 14.76
C SER A 187 53.76 -13.66 15.85
N SER A 188 54.03 -14.34 16.97
CA SER A 188 53.13 -14.39 18.12
C SER A 188 52.87 -13.03 18.77
N THR A 189 53.59 -11.99 18.36
CA THR A 189 53.41 -10.58 18.77
C THR A 189 52.45 -9.80 17.85
N ALA A 190 52.04 -10.38 16.71
CA ALA A 190 51.13 -9.73 15.80
C ALA A 190 49.73 -9.63 16.37
N HIS A 191 48.98 -8.60 15.95
CA HIS A 191 47.60 -8.41 16.38
C HIS A 191 46.66 -9.44 15.76
N VAL A 192 45.70 -9.90 16.53
CA VAL A 192 44.64 -10.79 16.10
C VAL A 192 43.34 -10.03 15.91
N PHE A 193 42.49 -10.49 15.01
CA PHE A 193 41.19 -9.86 14.63
C PHE A 193 40.00 -10.82 14.87
N PHE A 194 40.11 -11.72 15.84
CA PHE A 194 39.02 -12.65 16.19
C PHE A 194 37.78 -11.94 16.67
N ASP A 195 37.95 -10.92 17.50
CA ASP A 195 36.87 -10.07 17.99
C ASP A 195 36.21 -9.30 16.84
N GLY A 196 37.00 -8.77 15.91
CA GLY A 196 36.48 -8.11 14.71
C GLY A 196 35.58 -9.03 13.88
N ALA A 197 36.03 -10.26 13.58
CA ALA A 197 35.25 -11.22 12.84
C ALA A 197 33.96 -11.63 13.60
N ALA A 198 34.05 -11.86 14.91
CA ALA A 198 32.91 -12.22 15.74
C ALA A 198 31.91 -11.07 15.87
N PHE A 199 32.35 -9.81 16.06
CA PHE A 199 31.49 -8.65 16.09
C PHE A 199 30.79 -8.38 14.77
N ILE A 200 31.48 -8.51 13.63
CA ILE A 200 30.88 -8.36 12.32
C ILE A 200 29.69 -9.30 12.17
N ILE A 201 29.88 -10.59 12.43
CA ILE A 201 28.80 -11.60 12.34
C ILE A 201 27.68 -11.26 13.31
N SER A 202 28.00 -10.98 14.57
CA SER A 202 27.00 -10.72 15.62
C SER A 202 26.17 -9.46 15.37
N PHE A 203 26.79 -8.37 14.92
CA PHE A 203 26.06 -7.12 14.62
C PHE A 203 25.24 -7.22 13.36
N ILE A 204 25.69 -7.95 12.34
CA ILE A 204 24.87 -8.18 11.13
C ILE A 204 23.68 -9.05 11.48
N LEU A 205 23.85 -10.13 12.25
CA LEU A 205 22.74 -10.93 12.75
C LEU A 205 21.75 -10.12 13.58
N LEU A 206 22.24 -9.24 14.46
CA LEU A 206 21.40 -8.32 15.23
C LEU A 206 20.61 -7.40 14.32
N GLY A 207 21.25 -6.81 13.30
CA GLY A 207 20.60 -6.00 12.30
C GLY A 207 19.49 -6.76 11.56
N ASN A 208 19.78 -7.95 11.05
CA ASN A 208 18.83 -8.82 10.35
C ASN A 208 17.66 -9.24 11.24
N TRP A 209 17.91 -9.53 12.52
CA TRP A 209 16.86 -9.86 13.48
C TRP A 209 15.93 -8.68 13.77
N LEU A 210 16.48 -7.49 13.99
CA LEU A 210 15.69 -6.27 14.19
C LEU A 210 14.88 -5.94 12.95
N GLU A 211 15.46 -6.11 11.77
CA GLU A 211 14.79 -5.99 10.49
C GLU A 211 13.60 -6.97 10.35
N ALA A 212 13.81 -8.26 10.62
CA ALA A 212 12.77 -9.28 10.55
C ALA A 212 11.60 -8.93 11.49
N ARG A 213 11.89 -8.51 12.72
CA ARG A 213 10.86 -8.05 13.66
C ARG A 213 10.11 -6.80 13.20
N ALA A 214 10.81 -5.87 12.57
CA ALA A 214 10.20 -4.66 12.09
C ALA A 214 9.31 -4.92 10.85
N LYS A 215 9.73 -5.81 9.94
CA LYS A 215 8.89 -6.28 8.82
C LYS A 215 7.59 -6.92 9.32
N LEU A 216 7.67 -7.79 10.33
CA LEU A 216 6.47 -8.39 10.94
C LEU A 216 5.51 -7.33 11.49
N ARG A 217 6.03 -6.30 12.17
CA ARG A 217 5.19 -5.19 12.65
C ARG A 217 4.60 -4.39 11.48
N ALA A 218 5.36 -4.13 10.43
CA ALA A 218 4.88 -3.36 9.28
C ALA A 218 3.70 -4.05 8.59
N THR A 219 3.67 -5.38 8.52
CA THR A 219 2.59 -6.18 7.91
C THR A 219 1.39 -6.41 8.84
N ASP A 220 1.44 -6.04 10.12
CA ASP A 220 0.34 -6.25 11.07
C ASP A 220 -0.99 -5.63 10.59
N ALA A 221 -0.94 -4.48 9.92
CA ALA A 221 -2.13 -3.81 9.38
C ALA A 221 -2.87 -4.69 8.34
N VAL A 222 -2.12 -5.34 7.45
CA VAL A 222 -2.67 -6.24 6.43
C VAL A 222 -3.27 -7.49 7.07
N PHE A 223 -2.58 -8.07 8.04
CA PHE A 223 -3.08 -9.25 8.75
C PHE A 223 -4.34 -8.94 9.56
N SER A 224 -4.46 -7.74 10.14
CA SER A 224 -5.68 -7.35 10.85
C SER A 224 -6.89 -7.28 9.91
N LEU A 225 -6.73 -6.82 8.67
CA LEU A 225 -7.81 -6.88 7.67
C LEU A 225 -8.17 -8.33 7.29
N MET A 226 -7.17 -9.22 7.14
CA MET A 226 -7.43 -10.64 6.88
C MET A 226 -8.14 -11.35 8.05
N ASP A 227 -7.93 -10.89 9.28
CA ASP A 227 -8.60 -11.43 10.47
C ASP A 227 -10.09 -11.05 10.56
N LEU A 228 -10.55 -10.06 9.78
CA LEU A 228 -11.97 -9.69 9.66
C LEU A 228 -12.78 -10.69 8.84
N LYS A 229 -12.14 -11.51 7.98
CA LYS A 229 -12.85 -12.55 7.22
C LYS A 229 -13.49 -13.56 8.16
N ALA A 230 -14.81 -13.68 8.11
CA ALA A 230 -15.53 -14.74 8.79
C ALA A 230 -15.12 -16.11 8.21
N LYS A 231 -15.03 -17.12 9.04
CA LYS A 231 -14.73 -18.48 8.59
C LYS A 231 -15.98 -19.27 8.25
N THR A 232 -17.08 -19.00 8.96
CA THR A 232 -18.35 -19.67 8.81
C THR A 232 -19.46 -18.64 8.73
N GLY A 233 -20.61 -19.01 8.13
CA GLY A 233 -21.82 -18.23 8.11
C GLY A 233 -23.02 -19.10 8.47
N SER A 234 -24.03 -18.50 9.13
CA SER A 234 -25.27 -19.19 9.52
C SER A 234 -26.30 -19.01 8.41
N ILE A 235 -26.47 -19.99 7.53
CA ILE A 235 -27.47 -19.96 6.44
C ILE A 235 -28.84 -20.35 6.97
N VAL A 236 -29.87 -19.71 6.41
CA VAL A 236 -31.29 -20.03 6.69
C VAL A 236 -31.79 -20.96 5.58
N ASN A 237 -32.13 -22.18 5.95
CA ASN A 237 -32.66 -23.19 5.02
C ASN A 237 -34.13 -22.92 4.67
N ALA A 238 -34.63 -23.54 3.60
CA ALA A 238 -36.01 -23.39 3.14
C ALA A 238 -37.07 -23.86 4.19
N ASP A 239 -36.68 -24.70 5.13
CA ASP A 239 -37.50 -25.17 6.27
C ASP A 239 -37.48 -24.23 7.48
N GLY A 240 -36.72 -23.10 7.39
CA GLY A 240 -36.52 -22.17 8.50
C GLY A 240 -35.45 -22.58 9.50
N SER A 241 -34.81 -23.74 9.33
CA SER A 241 -33.69 -24.15 10.16
C SER A 241 -32.40 -23.34 9.82
N VAL A 242 -31.55 -23.15 10.83
CA VAL A 242 -30.28 -22.45 10.66
C VAL A 242 -29.14 -23.47 10.74
N SER A 243 -28.30 -23.51 9.71
CA SER A 243 -27.10 -24.35 9.65
C SER A 243 -25.85 -23.50 9.47
N GLU A 244 -24.80 -23.87 10.19
CA GLU A 244 -23.49 -23.21 10.06
C GLU A 244 -22.68 -23.91 8.99
N VAL A 245 -22.20 -23.16 8.01
CA VAL A 245 -21.40 -23.66 6.88
C VAL A 245 -20.16 -22.80 6.68
N PRO A 246 -19.07 -23.35 6.09
CA PRO A 246 -17.93 -22.56 5.66
C PRO A 246 -18.36 -21.44 4.70
N VAL A 247 -17.75 -20.26 4.80
CA VAL A 247 -18.12 -19.11 3.94
C VAL A 247 -17.90 -19.40 2.47
N GLU A 248 -16.88 -20.21 2.15
CA GLU A 248 -16.55 -20.62 0.78
C GLU A 248 -17.66 -21.44 0.10
N GLU A 249 -18.55 -22.06 0.90
CA GLU A 249 -19.69 -22.87 0.39
C GLU A 249 -20.97 -22.04 0.22
N ILE A 250 -20.99 -20.80 0.68
CA ILE A 250 -22.18 -19.94 0.61
C ILE A 250 -22.32 -19.38 -0.80
N LEU A 251 -23.46 -19.71 -1.45
CA LEU A 251 -23.75 -19.24 -2.78
C LEU A 251 -24.36 -17.84 -2.76
N ARG A 252 -24.19 -17.11 -3.86
CA ARG A 252 -24.86 -15.81 -4.07
C ARG A 252 -26.40 -16.00 -4.03
N GLY A 253 -27.08 -15.10 -3.30
CA GLY A 253 -28.52 -15.14 -3.14
C GLY A 253 -29.00 -15.94 -1.92
N THR A 254 -28.08 -16.55 -1.16
CA THR A 254 -28.38 -17.28 0.08
C THR A 254 -28.77 -16.31 1.20
N GLU A 255 -29.80 -16.64 1.97
CA GLU A 255 -30.16 -15.90 3.18
C GLU A 255 -29.30 -16.34 4.36
N ILE A 256 -28.70 -15.36 5.03
CA ILE A 256 -27.74 -15.55 6.11
C ILE A 256 -28.25 -14.81 7.35
N LEU A 257 -28.31 -15.49 8.49
CA LEU A 257 -28.59 -14.90 9.78
C LEU A 257 -27.28 -14.44 10.43
N VAL A 258 -27.19 -13.16 10.74
CA VAL A 258 -26.05 -12.59 11.48
C VAL A 258 -26.52 -12.14 12.85
N LYS A 259 -25.98 -12.75 13.90
CA LYS A 259 -26.33 -12.46 15.30
C LYS A 259 -25.48 -11.33 15.86
N VAL A 260 -25.94 -10.75 16.96
CA VAL A 260 -25.19 -9.72 17.71
C VAL A 260 -23.81 -10.22 18.07
N GLY A 261 -22.78 -9.37 17.81
CA GLY A 261 -21.38 -9.67 18.04
C GLY A 261 -20.73 -10.54 16.95
N GLN A 262 -21.48 -10.98 15.95
CA GLN A 262 -20.94 -11.73 14.82
C GLN A 262 -20.48 -10.82 13.69
N THR A 263 -19.47 -11.27 12.97
CA THR A 263 -18.99 -10.65 11.74
C THR A 263 -19.92 -11.04 10.60
N VAL A 264 -20.29 -10.07 9.77
CA VAL A 264 -21.01 -10.28 8.50
C VAL A 264 -20.14 -11.11 7.56
N PRO A 265 -20.57 -12.29 7.11
CA PRO A 265 -19.69 -13.21 6.38
C PRO A 265 -19.45 -12.82 4.93
N LEU A 266 -20.44 -12.24 4.26
CA LEU A 266 -20.41 -11.82 2.85
C LEU A 266 -21.12 -10.49 2.66
N ASP A 267 -20.81 -9.80 1.57
CA ASP A 267 -21.57 -8.60 1.17
C ASP A 267 -23.02 -8.99 0.84
N GLY A 268 -23.97 -8.22 1.31
CA GLY A 268 -25.39 -8.52 1.14
C GLY A 268 -26.29 -7.33 1.33
N ILE A 269 -27.60 -7.58 1.14
CA ILE A 269 -28.67 -6.62 1.40
C ILE A 269 -29.50 -7.16 2.55
N ILE A 270 -29.88 -6.29 3.48
CA ILE A 270 -30.73 -6.66 4.61
C ILE A 270 -32.15 -6.97 4.11
N VAL A 271 -32.63 -8.18 4.36
CA VAL A 271 -33.98 -8.63 3.98
C VAL A 271 -34.94 -8.59 5.17
N LYS A 272 -34.40 -8.59 6.39
CA LYS A 272 -35.23 -8.52 7.61
C LYS A 272 -34.42 -8.01 8.80
N GLY A 273 -34.99 -7.08 9.55
CA GLY A 273 -34.39 -6.52 10.76
C GLY A 273 -33.67 -5.20 10.54
N SER A 274 -33.18 -4.63 11.62
CA SER A 274 -32.37 -3.41 11.64
C SER A 274 -31.32 -3.52 12.74
N ALA A 275 -30.14 -2.98 12.53
CA ALA A 275 -29.04 -3.03 13.49
C ALA A 275 -28.07 -1.87 13.32
N SER A 276 -27.30 -1.59 14.37
CA SER A 276 -26.10 -0.79 14.30
C SER A 276 -24.92 -1.68 13.93
N ILE A 277 -24.16 -1.27 12.92
CA ILE A 277 -23.02 -2.03 12.39
C ILE A 277 -21.74 -1.24 12.62
N ASP A 278 -20.74 -1.91 13.20
CA ASP A 278 -19.37 -1.39 13.33
C ASP A 278 -18.58 -1.66 12.04
N MET A 279 -18.20 -0.58 11.36
CA MET A 279 -17.38 -0.59 10.15
C MET A 279 -15.98 -0.02 10.39
N SER A 280 -15.62 0.26 11.66
CA SER A 280 -14.40 0.99 12.04
C SER A 280 -13.12 0.37 11.52
N MET A 281 -13.05 -0.96 11.45
CA MET A 281 -11.87 -1.69 10.97
C MET A 281 -11.65 -1.57 9.45
N MET A 282 -12.67 -1.16 8.69
CA MET A 282 -12.59 -0.98 7.24
C MET A 282 -12.52 0.50 6.84
N THR A 283 -13.35 1.33 7.48
CA THR A 283 -13.47 2.76 7.16
C THR A 283 -12.67 3.65 8.10
N GLY A 284 -12.26 3.13 9.26
CA GLY A 284 -11.62 3.88 10.33
C GLY A 284 -12.56 4.83 11.07
N GLU A 285 -13.88 4.72 10.87
CA GLU A 285 -14.88 5.50 11.59
C GLU A 285 -15.33 4.77 12.86
N SER A 286 -15.24 5.44 14.01
CA SER A 286 -15.60 4.84 15.29
C SER A 286 -17.10 4.83 15.56
N ASN A 287 -17.89 5.60 14.80
CA ASN A 287 -19.32 5.67 14.99
C ASN A 287 -20.02 4.53 14.23
N PRO A 288 -20.83 3.70 14.91
CA PRO A 288 -21.62 2.69 14.25
C PRO A 288 -22.63 3.29 13.26
N VAL A 289 -22.84 2.60 12.14
CA VAL A 289 -23.82 2.98 11.13
C VAL A 289 -25.12 2.19 11.40
N PHE A 290 -26.24 2.89 11.52
CA PHE A 290 -27.55 2.26 11.65
C PHE A 290 -28.05 1.86 10.26
N VAL A 291 -28.43 0.58 10.10
CA VAL A 291 -28.91 -0.01 8.85
C VAL A 291 -30.26 -0.67 9.03
N THR A 292 -31.07 -0.63 7.97
CA THR A 292 -32.45 -1.13 7.93
C THR A 292 -32.69 -2.06 6.74
N GLU A 293 -33.89 -2.59 6.57
CA GLU A 293 -34.27 -3.40 5.41
C GLU A 293 -34.01 -2.65 4.09
N ASN A 294 -33.46 -3.37 3.12
CA ASN A 294 -32.96 -2.92 1.81
C ASN A 294 -31.64 -2.13 1.84
N ASP A 295 -31.03 -1.89 2.99
CA ASP A 295 -29.68 -1.34 3.04
C ASP A 295 -28.64 -2.41 2.72
N SER A 296 -27.52 -1.99 2.11
CA SER A 296 -26.39 -2.85 1.83
C SER A 296 -25.46 -2.96 3.03
N VAL A 297 -24.93 -4.16 3.27
CA VAL A 297 -23.92 -4.42 4.31
C VAL A 297 -22.71 -5.10 3.70
N MET A 298 -21.53 -4.78 4.22
CA MET A 298 -20.26 -5.31 3.75
C MET A 298 -19.81 -6.48 4.63
N GLY A 299 -19.23 -7.51 4.00
CA GLY A 299 -18.54 -8.58 4.70
C GLY A 299 -17.37 -8.07 5.53
N GLY A 300 -17.15 -8.63 6.73
CA GLY A 300 -16.10 -8.19 7.64
C GLY A 300 -16.56 -7.14 8.67
N THR A 301 -17.75 -6.56 8.54
CA THR A 301 -18.33 -5.65 9.54
C THR A 301 -18.98 -6.41 10.70
N ILE A 302 -19.18 -5.77 11.86
CA ILE A 302 -19.69 -6.43 13.08
C ILE A 302 -21.06 -5.89 13.44
N VAL A 303 -22.03 -6.77 13.69
CA VAL A 303 -23.37 -6.43 14.15
C VAL A 303 -23.36 -6.19 15.66
N LEU A 304 -23.85 -5.02 16.13
CA LEU A 304 -23.68 -4.58 17.52
C LEU A 304 -24.88 -4.83 18.44
N ASP A 305 -26.09 -4.61 17.97
CA ASP A 305 -27.28 -4.50 18.86
C ASP A 305 -28.42 -5.46 18.53
N SER A 306 -28.72 -5.77 17.28
CA SER A 306 -29.83 -6.61 16.87
C SER A 306 -29.43 -7.60 15.77
N ALA A 307 -29.98 -8.81 15.77
CA ALA A 307 -29.74 -9.77 14.71
C ALA A 307 -30.44 -9.34 13.40
N ILE A 308 -29.75 -9.54 12.28
CA ILE A 308 -30.24 -9.22 10.95
C ILE A 308 -30.20 -10.43 10.02
N HIS A 309 -31.10 -10.46 9.05
CA HIS A 309 -31.06 -11.40 7.95
C HIS A 309 -30.58 -10.65 6.72
N ILE A 310 -29.55 -11.18 6.08
CA ILE A 310 -28.98 -10.60 4.86
C ILE A 310 -29.10 -11.61 3.72
N LYS A 311 -29.30 -11.12 2.52
CA LYS A 311 -29.23 -11.91 1.29
C LYS A 311 -27.90 -11.62 0.62
N SER A 312 -27.05 -12.64 0.46
CA SER A 312 -25.72 -12.47 -0.12
C SER A 312 -25.80 -11.96 -1.58
N THR A 313 -24.99 -10.95 -1.93
CA THR A 313 -24.93 -10.35 -3.27
C THR A 313 -23.66 -10.73 -4.01
N LYS A 314 -22.60 -11.12 -3.31
CA LYS A 314 -21.29 -11.48 -3.85
C LYS A 314 -20.89 -12.89 -3.43
N TYR A 315 -19.93 -13.48 -4.14
CA TYR A 315 -19.24 -14.69 -3.71
C TYR A 315 -18.11 -14.34 -2.74
N HIS A 316 -17.60 -15.34 -2.03
CA HIS A 316 -16.56 -15.21 -1.02
C HIS A 316 -15.29 -14.46 -1.52
N ASP A 317 -14.85 -14.72 -2.77
CA ASP A 317 -13.65 -14.09 -3.34
C ASP A 317 -13.90 -12.70 -3.96
N ASP A 318 -15.18 -12.34 -4.17
CA ASP A 318 -15.60 -11.10 -4.82
C ASP A 318 -16.07 -10.03 -3.82
N THR A 319 -16.00 -10.29 -2.51
CA THR A 319 -16.42 -9.34 -1.47
C THR A 319 -15.54 -8.09 -1.48
N VAL A 320 -16.10 -6.96 -1.03
CA VAL A 320 -15.33 -5.72 -0.85
C VAL A 320 -14.09 -5.96 0.00
N LEU A 321 -14.21 -6.70 1.11
CA LEU A 321 -13.09 -7.06 1.97
C LEU A 321 -12.04 -7.91 1.23
N ALA A 322 -12.45 -8.88 0.40
CA ALA A 322 -11.51 -9.68 -0.41
C ALA A 322 -10.77 -8.79 -1.41
N ASN A 323 -11.47 -7.89 -2.08
CA ASN A 323 -10.86 -6.93 -3.01
C ASN A 323 -9.88 -5.97 -2.30
N VAL A 324 -10.23 -5.47 -1.11
CA VAL A 324 -9.33 -4.65 -0.27
C VAL A 324 -8.03 -5.39 0.02
N ILE A 325 -8.12 -6.65 0.46
CA ILE A 325 -6.95 -7.48 0.77
C ILE A 325 -6.09 -7.68 -0.50
N ASN A 326 -6.71 -7.99 -1.63
CA ASN A 326 -6.01 -8.18 -2.90
C ASN A 326 -5.33 -6.90 -3.37
N LEU A 327 -5.98 -5.73 -3.27
CA LEU A 327 -5.42 -4.43 -3.63
C LEU A 327 -4.19 -4.08 -2.76
N VAL A 328 -4.24 -4.36 -1.46
CA VAL A 328 -3.10 -4.13 -0.57
C VAL A 328 -1.95 -5.10 -0.89
N ASP A 329 -2.24 -6.34 -1.24
CA ASP A 329 -1.23 -7.31 -1.68
C ASP A 329 -0.58 -6.86 -3.01
N GLU A 330 -1.37 -6.45 -4.00
CA GLU A 330 -0.87 -5.88 -5.27
C GLU A 330 -0.01 -4.64 -5.05
N ALA A 331 -0.41 -3.73 -4.15
CA ALA A 331 0.36 -2.54 -3.82
C ALA A 331 1.78 -2.87 -3.33
N GLN A 332 1.96 -4.02 -2.69
CA GLN A 332 3.24 -4.46 -2.16
C GLN A 332 4.11 -5.22 -3.17
N MET A 333 3.54 -5.66 -4.32
CA MET A 333 4.27 -6.44 -5.33
C MET A 333 5.05 -5.59 -6.33
N GLY A 334 4.72 -4.32 -6.50
CA GLY A 334 5.35 -3.43 -7.48
C GLY A 334 6.76 -2.99 -7.09
N LYS A 335 7.60 -2.64 -8.07
CA LYS A 335 8.88 -1.93 -7.85
C LYS A 335 8.75 -0.48 -8.26
N ALA A 336 8.88 0.43 -7.31
CA ALA A 336 8.93 1.86 -7.61
C ALA A 336 10.05 2.17 -8.62
N PRO A 337 9.88 3.13 -9.54
CA PRO A 337 10.96 3.63 -10.38
C PRO A 337 12.21 4.02 -9.60
N ILE A 338 12.04 4.59 -8.41
CA ILE A 338 13.13 4.90 -7.49
C ILE A 338 13.89 3.64 -7.02
N GLN A 339 13.20 2.52 -6.84
CA GLN A 339 13.84 1.26 -6.45
C GLN A 339 14.66 0.67 -7.59
N LYS A 340 14.18 0.74 -8.85
CA LYS A 340 14.93 0.33 -10.03
C LYS A 340 16.24 1.14 -10.18
N LEU A 341 16.19 2.44 -9.84
CA LEU A 341 17.38 3.30 -9.84
C LEU A 341 18.38 2.86 -8.75
N VAL A 342 17.89 2.59 -7.54
CA VAL A 342 18.68 2.10 -6.40
C VAL A 342 19.37 0.77 -6.73
N ASP A 343 18.65 -0.17 -7.33
CA ASP A 343 19.19 -1.47 -7.74
C ASP A 343 20.32 -1.30 -8.76
N ARG A 344 20.17 -0.40 -9.74
CA ARG A 344 21.22 -0.09 -10.73
C ARG A 344 22.46 0.54 -10.09
N ILE A 345 22.26 1.47 -9.17
CA ILE A 345 23.37 2.10 -8.43
C ILE A 345 24.10 1.03 -7.61
N SER A 346 23.40 0.16 -6.89
CA SER A 346 23.99 -0.90 -6.08
C SER A 346 24.83 -1.88 -6.89
N ALA A 347 24.38 -2.24 -8.09
CA ALA A 347 25.11 -3.14 -8.99
C ALA A 347 26.48 -2.62 -9.42
N VAL A 348 26.67 -1.30 -9.49
CA VAL A 348 27.95 -0.65 -9.80
C VAL A 348 28.75 -0.36 -8.53
N PHE A 349 28.07 0.03 -7.46
CA PHE A 349 28.68 0.45 -6.21
C PHE A 349 29.51 -0.65 -5.55
N VAL A 350 29.01 -1.87 -5.46
CA VAL A 350 29.71 -2.97 -4.78
C VAL A 350 31.03 -3.33 -5.44
N PRO A 351 31.13 -3.57 -6.77
CA PRO A 351 32.41 -3.81 -7.43
C PRO A 351 33.41 -2.64 -7.27
N VAL A 352 32.93 -1.40 -7.35
CA VAL A 352 33.78 -0.22 -7.19
C VAL A 352 34.36 -0.16 -5.78
N VAL A 353 33.57 -0.39 -4.77
CA VAL A 353 34.04 -0.38 -3.38
C VAL A 353 35.02 -1.50 -3.09
N VAL A 354 34.81 -2.71 -3.63
CA VAL A 354 35.76 -3.81 -3.49
C VAL A 354 37.10 -3.41 -4.10
N ALA A 355 37.09 -2.83 -5.31
CA ALA A 355 38.32 -2.35 -5.93
C ALA A 355 39.02 -1.26 -5.09
N CYS A 356 38.26 -0.29 -4.57
CA CYS A 356 38.78 0.75 -3.68
C CYS A 356 39.37 0.18 -2.38
N ALA A 357 38.69 -0.79 -1.76
CA ALA A 357 39.17 -1.46 -0.53
C ALA A 357 40.51 -2.20 -0.77
N VAL A 358 40.58 -2.93 -1.89
CA VAL A 358 41.84 -3.63 -2.28
C VAL A 358 42.95 -2.62 -2.56
N LEU A 359 42.69 -1.56 -3.33
CA LEU A 359 43.68 -0.53 -3.64
C LEU A 359 44.17 0.20 -2.37
N ALA A 360 43.24 0.56 -1.46
CA ALA A 360 43.61 1.17 -0.20
C ALA A 360 44.46 0.23 0.65
N SER A 361 44.08 -1.04 0.77
CA SER A 361 44.84 -2.07 1.47
C SER A 361 46.25 -2.21 0.91
N LEU A 362 46.38 -2.34 -0.40
CA LEU A 362 47.69 -2.40 -1.07
C LEU A 362 48.51 -1.14 -0.85
N THR A 363 47.91 0.04 -0.88
CA THR A 363 48.58 1.30 -0.59
C THR A 363 49.19 1.31 0.80
N TRP A 364 48.41 0.91 1.83
CA TRP A 364 48.95 0.82 3.18
C TRP A 364 49.99 -0.28 3.37
N MET A 365 49.85 -1.39 2.64
CA MET A 365 50.79 -2.50 2.69
C MET A 365 52.19 -2.10 2.13
N PHE A 366 52.23 -1.38 1.00
CA PHE A 366 53.48 -1.10 0.29
C PHE A 366 54.09 0.26 0.59
N PHE A 367 53.27 1.26 1.00
CA PHE A 367 53.75 2.64 1.18
C PHE A 367 53.71 3.11 2.66
N SER A 368 53.36 2.23 3.61
CA SER A 368 53.40 2.54 5.04
C SER A 368 54.45 1.67 5.73
N GLU A 369 55.12 2.25 6.71
CA GLU A 369 56.01 1.52 7.64
C GLU A 369 55.26 0.94 8.84
N GLY A 370 53.90 1.05 8.84
CA GLY A 370 53.01 0.78 9.95
C GLY A 370 52.57 2.06 10.66
N HIS A 371 51.70 1.96 11.67
CA HIS A 371 51.24 3.09 12.47
C HIS A 371 50.81 2.63 13.86
N GLY A 372 51.34 3.32 14.90
CA GLY A 372 51.16 2.91 16.29
C GLY A 372 51.71 1.51 16.54
N ASP A 373 50.91 0.64 17.08
CA ASP A 373 51.28 -0.76 17.38
C ASP A 373 51.06 -1.72 16.19
N TYR A 374 50.55 -1.24 15.04
CA TYR A 374 50.23 -2.05 13.86
C TYR A 374 51.37 -1.98 12.83
N ASN A 375 51.79 -3.13 12.35
CA ASN A 375 52.67 -3.20 11.17
C ASN A 375 51.90 -2.93 9.85
N SER A 376 52.60 -2.73 8.74
CA SER A 376 51.98 -2.38 7.45
C SER A 376 50.97 -3.42 6.96
N THR A 377 51.21 -4.70 7.22
CA THR A 377 50.31 -5.80 6.80
C THR A 377 49.04 -5.85 7.67
N GLU A 378 49.16 -5.69 8.98
CA GLU A 378 48.03 -5.62 9.90
C GLU A 378 47.14 -4.42 9.57
N LEU A 379 47.74 -3.26 9.31
CA LEU A 379 47.06 -2.06 8.90
C LEU A 379 46.29 -2.26 7.58
N ALA A 380 46.98 -2.89 6.60
CA ALA A 380 46.36 -3.22 5.30
C ALA A 380 45.10 -4.15 5.46
N ILE A 381 45.17 -5.14 6.34
CA ILE A 381 44.06 -6.06 6.63
C ILE A 381 42.94 -5.32 7.34
N MET A 382 43.24 -4.50 8.35
CA MET A 382 42.21 -3.67 9.02
C MET A 382 41.49 -2.75 8.06
N VAL A 383 42.21 -2.05 7.19
CA VAL A 383 41.65 -1.16 6.16
C VAL A 383 40.74 -1.95 5.22
N LEU A 384 41.24 -3.11 4.73
CA LEU A 384 40.43 -3.97 3.85
C LEU A 384 39.11 -4.39 4.49
N VAL A 385 39.21 -4.99 5.66
CA VAL A 385 38.04 -5.52 6.38
C VAL A 385 37.07 -4.42 6.75
N SER A 386 37.56 -3.32 7.36
CA SER A 386 36.71 -2.18 7.76
C SER A 386 36.00 -1.55 6.55
N THR A 387 36.71 -1.39 5.41
CA THR A 387 36.14 -0.79 4.20
C THR A 387 35.08 -1.71 3.58
N LEU A 388 35.33 -3.02 3.49
CA LEU A 388 34.35 -3.98 2.98
C LEU A 388 33.08 -4.03 3.83
N VAL A 389 33.23 -3.98 5.14
CA VAL A 389 32.11 -4.05 6.08
C VAL A 389 31.28 -2.78 6.04
N ILE A 390 31.90 -1.58 6.19
CA ILE A 390 31.15 -0.31 6.22
C ILE A 390 30.43 -0.02 4.89
N ALA A 391 30.96 -0.52 3.79
CA ALA A 391 30.41 -0.30 2.47
C ALA A 391 29.17 -1.15 2.14
N CYS A 392 28.79 -2.07 3.01
CA CYS A 392 27.57 -2.85 2.79
C CYS A 392 26.34 -1.94 2.66
N PRO A 393 25.62 -1.94 1.53
CA PRO A 393 24.42 -1.10 1.36
C PRO A 393 23.17 -1.75 1.95
N CYS A 394 23.25 -2.37 3.15
CA CYS A 394 22.17 -3.16 3.75
C CYS A 394 20.89 -2.33 3.95
N ALA A 395 21.02 -1.11 4.48
CA ALA A 395 19.90 -0.19 4.69
C ALA A 395 19.22 0.25 3.39
N LEU A 396 19.95 0.28 2.27
CA LEU A 396 19.47 0.74 0.97
C LEU A 396 18.36 -0.17 0.42
N GLY A 397 18.53 -1.50 0.55
CA GLY A 397 17.54 -2.49 0.12
C GLY A 397 16.23 -2.42 0.89
N LEU A 398 16.24 -1.85 2.11
CA LEU A 398 15.08 -1.73 3.00
C LEU A 398 14.38 -0.38 2.91
N ALA A 399 15.07 0.64 2.42
CA ALA A 399 14.64 2.04 2.46
C ALA A 399 13.25 2.25 1.81
N THR A 400 13.02 1.61 0.66
CA THR A 400 11.76 1.73 -0.08
C THR A 400 10.69 0.74 0.40
N PRO A 401 10.95 -0.60 0.46
CA PRO A 401 9.89 -1.54 0.80
C PRO A 401 9.26 -1.31 2.17
N THR A 402 10.08 -1.01 3.19
CA THR A 402 9.56 -0.84 4.54
C THR A 402 8.64 0.38 4.67
N ALA A 403 9.04 1.53 4.10
CA ALA A 403 8.21 2.73 4.13
C ALA A 403 6.90 2.53 3.34
N LEU A 404 6.98 1.82 2.22
CA LEU A 404 5.82 1.51 1.39
C LEU A 404 4.81 0.63 2.14
N ILE A 405 5.25 -0.50 2.72
CA ILE A 405 4.38 -1.42 3.45
C ILE A 405 3.67 -0.69 4.59
N VAL A 406 4.41 0.15 5.34
CA VAL A 406 3.81 0.92 6.43
C VAL A 406 2.84 1.95 5.88
N GLY A 407 3.20 2.69 4.82
CA GLY A 407 2.35 3.72 4.23
C GLY A 407 1.05 3.16 3.65
N THR A 408 1.13 2.10 2.81
CA THR A 408 -0.06 1.45 2.25
C THR A 408 -0.91 0.77 3.33
N GLY A 409 -0.27 0.16 4.33
CA GLY A 409 -0.97 -0.45 5.46
C GLY A 409 -1.72 0.57 6.32
N VAL A 410 -1.12 1.74 6.57
CA VAL A 410 -1.80 2.85 7.27
C VAL A 410 -2.93 3.40 6.42
N GLY A 411 -2.73 3.59 5.11
CA GLY A 411 -3.79 4.00 4.19
C GLY A 411 -4.99 3.06 4.26
N ALA A 412 -4.75 1.75 4.15
CA ALA A 412 -5.79 0.74 4.17
C ALA A 412 -6.60 0.73 5.48
N GLN A 413 -5.97 0.97 6.65
CA GLN A 413 -6.67 1.10 7.94
C GLN A 413 -7.65 2.28 7.99
N TYR A 414 -7.45 3.28 7.15
CA TYR A 414 -8.33 4.44 7.04
C TYR A 414 -9.23 4.38 5.79
N GLY A 415 -9.30 3.24 5.10
CA GLY A 415 -10.11 3.09 3.90
C GLY A 415 -9.53 3.72 2.64
N LEU A 416 -8.23 4.06 2.64
CA LEU A 416 -7.50 4.62 1.50
C LEU A 416 -6.73 3.49 0.81
N LEU A 417 -7.32 2.91 -0.24
CA LEU A 417 -6.78 1.73 -0.92
C LEU A 417 -5.90 2.15 -2.10
N ILE A 418 -4.60 1.98 -1.97
CA ILE A 418 -3.61 2.33 -2.98
C ILE A 418 -3.18 1.07 -3.71
N LYS A 419 -3.39 0.96 -5.02
CA LYS A 419 -3.12 -0.24 -5.82
C LYS A 419 -1.65 -0.49 -6.16
N GLY A 420 -0.79 0.49 -6.02
CA GLY A 420 0.60 0.31 -6.43
C GLY A 420 1.54 1.39 -5.94
N ILE A 421 2.82 1.07 -6.08
CA ILE A 421 3.90 2.00 -5.74
C ILE A 421 3.91 3.20 -6.68
N ASP A 422 3.56 2.99 -7.95
CA ASP A 422 3.51 4.06 -8.95
C ASP A 422 2.45 5.09 -8.58
N ALA A 423 1.27 4.64 -8.12
CA ALA A 423 0.20 5.51 -7.60
C ALA A 423 0.69 6.38 -6.44
N LEU A 424 1.43 5.78 -5.50
CA LEU A 424 1.99 6.50 -4.35
C LEU A 424 3.08 7.51 -4.77
N GLN A 425 3.96 7.12 -5.70
CA GLN A 425 5.00 8.00 -6.21
C GLN A 425 4.41 9.15 -7.03
N ASN A 426 3.41 8.90 -7.87
CA ASN A 426 2.73 9.91 -8.65
C ASN A 426 1.93 10.85 -7.75
N SER A 427 1.29 10.34 -6.69
CA SER A 427 0.62 11.18 -5.67
C SER A 427 1.57 12.20 -5.05
N TYR A 428 2.85 11.83 -4.83
CA TYR A 428 3.87 12.77 -4.35
C TYR A 428 4.14 13.89 -5.35
N ASN A 429 4.17 13.58 -6.65
CA ASN A 429 4.51 14.52 -7.71
C ASN A 429 3.30 15.32 -8.20
N THR A 430 2.08 14.93 -7.83
CA THR A 430 0.83 15.59 -8.26
C THR A 430 0.86 17.07 -7.93
N ASN A 431 0.56 17.89 -8.93
CA ASN A 431 0.43 19.35 -8.84
C ASN A 431 -0.95 19.86 -9.24
N THR A 432 -1.74 19.03 -9.93
CA THR A 432 -3.06 19.40 -10.44
C THR A 432 -4.09 18.35 -10.04
N LEU A 433 -5.20 18.81 -9.42
CA LEU A 433 -6.32 18.00 -8.97
C LEU A 433 -7.53 18.31 -9.87
N VAL A 434 -7.96 17.33 -10.65
CA VAL A 434 -9.15 17.44 -11.50
C VAL A 434 -10.30 16.69 -10.84
N LEU A 435 -11.37 17.41 -10.52
CA LEU A 435 -12.54 16.90 -9.81
C LEU A 435 -13.74 16.84 -10.76
N ASP A 436 -14.33 15.67 -10.93
CA ASP A 436 -15.67 15.64 -11.54
C ASP A 436 -16.67 16.33 -10.62
N LYS A 437 -17.74 16.86 -11.18
CA LYS A 437 -18.81 17.48 -10.38
C LYS A 437 -19.70 16.42 -9.75
N THR A 438 -20.34 15.59 -10.57
CA THR A 438 -21.46 14.73 -10.18
C THR A 438 -20.97 13.47 -9.44
N GLY A 439 -21.48 13.22 -8.24
CA GLY A 439 -21.02 12.10 -7.43
C GLY A 439 -19.66 12.31 -6.76
N THR A 440 -18.94 13.40 -7.09
CA THR A 440 -17.62 13.75 -6.52
C THR A 440 -17.71 14.99 -5.64
N LEU A 441 -17.88 16.18 -6.24
CA LEU A 441 -18.13 17.41 -5.48
C LEU A 441 -19.52 17.41 -4.84
N THR A 442 -20.46 16.75 -5.52
CA THR A 442 -21.85 16.59 -5.08
C THR A 442 -22.11 15.15 -4.64
N VAL A 443 -23.23 14.93 -3.94
CA VAL A 443 -23.65 13.61 -3.47
C VAL A 443 -24.03 12.67 -4.63
N GLY A 444 -24.34 13.25 -5.82
CA GLY A 444 -24.84 12.47 -6.98
C GLY A 444 -26.30 12.07 -6.86
N ALA A 445 -27.01 12.59 -5.86
CA ALA A 445 -28.42 12.37 -5.65
C ALA A 445 -29.15 13.72 -5.60
N PRO A 446 -30.11 13.96 -6.52
CA PRO A 446 -30.89 15.18 -6.50
C PRO A 446 -31.71 15.26 -5.21
N SER A 447 -31.76 16.42 -4.59
CA SER A 447 -32.60 16.72 -3.44
C SER A 447 -33.55 17.87 -3.75
N ILE A 448 -34.74 17.87 -3.16
CA ILE A 448 -35.69 18.96 -3.30
C ILE A 448 -35.14 20.17 -2.56
N THR A 449 -35.02 21.28 -3.27
CA THR A 449 -34.60 22.58 -2.71
C THR A 449 -35.78 23.51 -2.46
N ASN A 450 -36.80 23.42 -3.32
CA ASN A 450 -37.98 24.25 -3.21
C ASN A 450 -39.20 23.58 -3.88
N ILE A 451 -40.38 23.82 -3.38
CA ILE A 451 -41.65 23.42 -3.98
C ILE A 451 -42.50 24.69 -4.14
N LYS A 452 -42.88 24.99 -5.37
CA LYS A 452 -43.69 26.16 -5.66
C LYS A 452 -45.09 25.77 -6.11
N SER A 453 -46.08 26.19 -5.37
CA SER A 453 -47.51 26.02 -5.71
C SER A 453 -48.10 27.28 -6.33
N ILE A 454 -48.93 27.12 -7.37
CA ILE A 454 -49.63 28.22 -8.02
C ILE A 454 -51.00 28.45 -7.40
N ASN A 455 -51.76 27.40 -7.12
CA ASN A 455 -53.13 27.48 -6.62
C ASN A 455 -53.50 26.36 -5.65
N SER A 456 -52.57 25.63 -5.09
CA SER A 456 -52.80 24.49 -4.19
C SER A 456 -51.79 24.53 -3.03
N ASP A 457 -51.96 23.67 -2.07
CA ASP A 457 -50.95 23.47 -1.03
C ASP A 457 -49.71 22.78 -1.59
N GLU A 458 -48.53 23.16 -1.12
CA GLU A 458 -47.26 22.53 -1.51
C GLU A 458 -47.23 21.03 -1.22
N ASN A 459 -47.82 20.60 -0.11
CA ASN A 459 -47.95 19.20 0.25
C ASN A 459 -48.80 18.41 -0.76
N ASN A 460 -49.80 19.03 -1.38
CA ASN A 460 -50.58 18.39 -2.43
C ASN A 460 -49.80 18.15 -3.72
N ILE A 461 -48.88 19.07 -4.05
CA ILE A 461 -47.99 18.89 -5.21
C ILE A 461 -47.02 17.74 -4.97
N LEU A 462 -46.42 17.68 -3.78
CA LEU A 462 -45.51 16.60 -3.38
C LEU A 462 -46.19 15.24 -3.34
N GLU A 463 -47.43 15.16 -2.82
CA GLU A 463 -48.23 13.94 -2.79
C GLU A 463 -48.57 13.42 -4.19
N ILE A 464 -49.02 14.31 -5.10
CA ILE A 464 -49.29 13.95 -6.51
C ILE A 464 -48.02 13.50 -7.19
N ALA A 465 -46.91 14.23 -7.03
CA ALA A 465 -45.61 13.91 -7.60
C ALA A 465 -45.07 12.55 -7.13
N ALA A 466 -45.09 12.32 -5.81
CA ALA A 466 -44.66 11.05 -5.20
C ALA A 466 -45.51 9.87 -5.66
N SER A 467 -46.83 10.09 -5.78
CA SER A 467 -47.75 9.04 -6.22
C SER A 467 -47.52 8.65 -7.68
N LEU A 468 -47.24 9.61 -8.58
CA LEU A 468 -46.90 9.33 -9.97
C LEU A 468 -45.53 8.66 -10.10
N GLU A 469 -44.56 9.09 -9.30
CA GLU A 469 -43.18 8.57 -9.33
C GLU A 469 -42.98 7.27 -8.57
N SER A 470 -44.00 6.80 -7.83
CA SER A 470 -43.93 5.59 -6.98
C SER A 470 -43.51 4.32 -7.72
N ALA A 471 -43.76 4.25 -9.02
CA ALA A 471 -43.38 3.12 -9.88
C ALA A 471 -42.05 3.34 -10.66
N SER A 472 -41.39 4.49 -10.48
CA SER A 472 -40.18 4.85 -11.17
C SER A 472 -38.93 4.58 -10.35
N THR A 473 -37.88 4.07 -10.99
CA THR A 473 -36.56 3.87 -10.36
C THR A 473 -35.61 5.05 -10.59
N HIS A 474 -36.07 6.11 -11.23
CA HIS A 474 -35.27 7.28 -11.55
C HIS A 474 -34.79 8.00 -10.27
N PRO A 475 -33.56 8.55 -10.19
CA PRO A 475 -33.06 9.29 -9.02
C PRO A 475 -33.99 10.42 -8.55
N ILE A 476 -34.62 11.14 -9.49
CA ILE A 476 -35.62 12.19 -9.21
C ILE A 476 -36.84 11.59 -8.49
N ALA A 477 -37.30 10.43 -8.94
CA ALA A 477 -38.45 9.74 -8.34
C ALA A 477 -38.17 9.33 -6.88
N LYS A 478 -36.97 8.79 -6.64
CA LYS A 478 -36.53 8.42 -5.29
C LYS A 478 -36.50 9.62 -4.35
N ALA A 479 -35.95 10.74 -4.80
CA ALA A 479 -35.87 11.97 -3.99
C ALA A 479 -37.26 12.53 -3.67
N ILE A 480 -38.20 12.54 -4.64
CA ILE A 480 -39.57 13.00 -4.44
C ILE A 480 -40.31 12.07 -3.48
N SER A 481 -40.18 10.74 -3.67
CA SER A 481 -40.80 9.74 -2.80
C SER A 481 -40.28 9.81 -1.36
N GLN A 482 -38.97 9.98 -1.18
CA GLN A 482 -38.36 10.11 0.14
C GLN A 482 -38.84 11.36 0.87
N ALA A 483 -38.87 12.50 0.21
CA ALA A 483 -39.35 13.76 0.78
C ALA A 483 -40.86 13.69 1.15
N HIS A 484 -41.66 12.93 0.41
CA HIS A 484 -43.05 12.70 0.73
C HIS A 484 -43.21 11.79 1.98
N LEU A 485 -42.42 10.71 2.07
CA LEU A 485 -42.48 9.77 3.23
C LEU A 485 -42.11 10.45 4.54
N GLU A 486 -41.27 11.47 4.54
CA GLU A 486 -40.94 12.28 5.72
C GLU A 486 -42.16 13.09 6.23
N ASN A 487 -43.13 13.41 5.35
CA ASN A 487 -44.27 14.26 5.64
C ASN A 487 -45.59 13.46 5.75
N SER A 488 -45.74 12.37 5.00
CA SER A 488 -46.98 11.55 4.95
C SER A 488 -46.71 10.15 4.38
N GLU A 489 -47.42 9.15 4.86
CA GLU A 489 -47.38 7.77 4.33
C GLU A 489 -48.41 7.48 3.23
N LYS A 490 -49.34 8.44 2.96
CA LYS A 490 -50.45 8.20 2.04
C LYS A 490 -50.07 8.59 0.63
N LEU A 491 -50.19 7.66 -0.31
CA LEU A 491 -50.07 7.88 -1.76
C LEU A 491 -51.44 7.81 -2.42
N ILE A 492 -51.64 8.61 -3.46
CA ILE A 492 -52.84 8.56 -4.33
C ILE A 492 -52.67 7.37 -5.26
N SER A 493 -53.69 6.50 -5.32
CA SER A 493 -53.66 5.39 -6.27
C SER A 493 -54.21 5.83 -7.62
N PHE A 494 -53.35 5.91 -8.63
CA PHE A 494 -53.73 6.19 -10.02
C PHE A 494 -54.23 4.92 -10.69
N ASP A 495 -55.28 5.06 -11.53
CA ASP A 495 -55.86 3.93 -12.29
C ASP A 495 -54.86 3.40 -13.33
N ARG A 496 -54.05 4.31 -13.90
CA ARG A 496 -53.03 3.99 -14.91
C ARG A 496 -51.95 5.06 -14.87
N ILE A 497 -50.69 4.60 -15.00
CA ILE A 497 -49.48 5.47 -15.18
C ILE A 497 -48.79 5.09 -16.44
N GLU A 498 -48.40 6.07 -17.28
CA GLU A 498 -47.68 5.93 -18.53
C GLU A 498 -46.34 6.68 -18.40
N ASN A 499 -45.26 5.98 -18.76
CA ASN A 499 -43.93 6.60 -18.85
C ASN A 499 -43.69 7.12 -20.28
N ILE A 500 -43.39 8.43 -20.40
CA ILE A 500 -43.02 9.05 -21.67
C ILE A 500 -41.51 9.29 -21.65
N GLY A 501 -40.77 8.39 -22.32
CA GLY A 501 -39.32 8.33 -22.29
C GLY A 501 -38.66 9.71 -22.52
N GLY A 502 -37.78 10.09 -21.60
CA GLY A 502 -37.05 11.36 -21.62
C GLY A 502 -37.88 12.61 -21.32
N MET A 503 -39.19 12.49 -20.99
CA MET A 503 -40.04 13.62 -20.72
C MET A 503 -40.69 13.60 -19.33
N GLY A 504 -41.13 12.42 -18.82
CA GLY A 504 -41.77 12.29 -17.53
C GLY A 504 -42.92 11.25 -17.51
N LEU A 505 -43.80 11.36 -16.52
CA LEU A 505 -44.88 10.41 -16.29
C LEU A 505 -46.24 11.09 -16.44
N VAL A 506 -47.24 10.31 -16.88
CA VAL A 506 -48.64 10.73 -16.99
C VAL A 506 -49.51 9.70 -16.28
N GLY A 507 -50.30 10.13 -15.31
CA GLY A 507 -51.24 9.32 -14.57
C GLY A 507 -52.68 9.72 -14.79
N TYR A 508 -53.59 8.75 -14.70
CA TYR A 508 -55.02 8.96 -14.84
C TYR A 508 -55.72 8.57 -13.53
N LEU A 509 -56.58 9.46 -13.06
CA LEU A 509 -57.40 9.26 -11.84
C LEU A 509 -58.81 9.82 -12.10
N GLU A 510 -59.83 8.99 -12.03
CA GLU A 510 -61.24 9.41 -12.24
C GLU A 510 -61.41 10.22 -13.54
N ASP A 511 -60.89 9.78 -14.68
CA ASP A 511 -60.88 10.45 -16.00
C ASP A 511 -60.13 11.82 -16.01
N GLN A 512 -59.43 12.16 -14.95
CA GLN A 512 -58.55 13.32 -14.90
C GLN A 512 -57.11 12.93 -15.19
N GLU A 513 -56.49 13.64 -16.11
CA GLU A 513 -55.05 13.46 -16.43
C GLU A 513 -54.19 14.26 -15.51
N TYR A 514 -53.15 13.65 -14.95
CA TYR A 514 -52.06 14.30 -14.20
C TYR A 514 -50.73 14.03 -14.90
N ALA A 515 -49.86 15.00 -14.92
CA ALA A 515 -48.53 14.80 -15.49
C ALA A 515 -47.43 15.40 -14.61
N ILE A 516 -46.31 14.69 -14.54
CA ILE A 516 -45.06 15.14 -13.92
C ILE A 516 -43.91 15.00 -14.91
N GLY A 517 -43.10 16.04 -15.10
CA GLY A 517 -41.98 15.99 -16.00
C GLY A 517 -41.39 17.35 -16.39
N ASN A 518 -40.61 17.32 -17.48
CA ASN A 518 -39.92 18.51 -18.00
C ASN A 518 -40.83 19.43 -18.85
N GLN A 519 -40.31 20.58 -19.22
CA GLN A 519 -41.04 21.55 -20.05
C GLN A 519 -41.58 20.95 -21.36
N PRO A 520 -40.83 20.13 -22.15
CA PRO A 520 -41.35 19.50 -23.36
C PRO A 520 -42.60 18.62 -23.12
N LEU A 521 -42.69 17.92 -21.98
CA LEU A 521 -43.90 17.17 -21.62
C LEU A 521 -45.08 18.08 -21.42
N MET A 522 -44.88 19.20 -20.67
CA MET A 522 -45.94 20.16 -20.41
C MET A 522 -46.48 20.80 -21.70
N GLU A 523 -45.59 21.20 -22.59
CA GLU A 523 -45.95 21.76 -23.91
C GLU A 523 -46.74 20.74 -24.74
N ARG A 524 -46.31 19.47 -24.77
CA ARG A 524 -47.01 18.37 -25.47
C ARG A 524 -48.42 18.15 -24.91
N LYS A 525 -48.61 18.38 -23.62
CA LYS A 525 -49.92 18.26 -22.96
C LYS A 525 -50.77 19.55 -23.04
N GLY A 526 -50.23 20.58 -23.65
CA GLY A 526 -50.91 21.87 -23.81
C GLY A 526 -50.98 22.67 -22.51
N VAL A 527 -50.06 22.46 -21.57
CA VAL A 527 -49.92 23.22 -20.34
C VAL A 527 -49.08 24.44 -20.62
N LEU A 528 -49.59 25.61 -20.32
CA LEU A 528 -48.90 26.90 -20.54
C LEU A 528 -47.85 27.15 -19.43
N VAL A 529 -46.63 26.71 -19.65
CA VAL A 529 -45.50 26.96 -18.75
C VAL A 529 -44.76 28.23 -19.08
N SER A 530 -44.91 28.73 -20.34
CA SER A 530 -44.22 29.91 -20.86
C SER A 530 -44.37 31.14 -20.00
N ASN A 531 -45.51 31.34 -19.32
CA ASN A 531 -45.77 32.46 -18.44
C ASN A 531 -44.87 32.52 -17.18
N TYR A 532 -44.25 31.40 -16.83
CA TYR A 532 -43.40 31.27 -15.65
C TYR A 532 -41.91 31.09 -16.00
N ILE A 533 -41.57 30.88 -17.28
CA ILE A 533 -40.19 30.63 -17.72
C ILE A 533 -39.29 31.85 -17.44
N GLU A 534 -39.78 33.07 -17.60
CA GLU A 534 -39.01 34.28 -17.27
C GLU A 534 -38.72 34.37 -15.78
N GLU A 535 -39.68 34.01 -14.90
CA GLU A 535 -39.49 33.92 -13.45
C GLU A 535 -38.55 32.79 -13.07
N LEU A 536 -38.54 31.71 -13.85
CA LEU A 536 -37.72 30.49 -13.64
C LEU A 536 -36.37 30.55 -14.35
N ALA A 537 -36.05 31.58 -15.14
CA ALA A 537 -34.82 31.61 -15.92
C ALA A 537 -33.56 31.39 -15.07
N ASP A 538 -33.47 32.08 -13.93
CA ASP A 538 -32.38 31.96 -13.00
C ASP A 538 -32.35 30.56 -12.34
N VAL A 539 -33.51 29.98 -12.00
CA VAL A 539 -33.64 28.68 -11.39
C VAL A 539 -33.31 27.55 -12.36
N LEU A 540 -33.81 27.65 -13.61
CA LEU A 540 -33.54 26.70 -14.69
C LEU A 540 -32.06 26.66 -15.11
N SER A 541 -31.33 27.76 -14.82
CA SER A 541 -29.88 27.78 -15.07
C SER A 541 -29.06 26.99 -14.08
N ILE A 542 -29.57 26.76 -12.85
CA ILE A 542 -28.82 26.17 -11.75
C ILE A 542 -29.48 24.93 -11.10
N SER A 543 -30.73 24.63 -11.46
CA SER A 543 -31.54 23.56 -10.85
C SER A 543 -32.31 22.77 -11.90
N THR A 544 -32.58 21.51 -11.61
CA THR A 544 -33.53 20.72 -12.38
C THR A 544 -34.94 21.06 -11.88
N VAL A 545 -35.82 21.49 -12.79
CA VAL A 545 -37.21 21.83 -12.49
C VAL A 545 -38.13 20.74 -13.04
N VAL A 546 -38.95 20.19 -12.18
CA VAL A 546 -39.97 19.16 -12.52
C VAL A 546 -41.34 19.79 -12.34
N PHE A 547 -42.08 19.92 -13.44
CA PHE A 547 -43.42 20.52 -13.44
C PHE A 547 -44.49 19.48 -13.11
N VAL A 548 -45.53 19.88 -12.37
CA VAL A 548 -46.69 19.05 -12.03
C VAL A 548 -47.96 19.71 -12.54
N SER A 549 -48.76 18.97 -13.29
CA SER A 549 -50.00 19.50 -13.90
C SER A 549 -51.19 18.57 -13.69
N LYS A 550 -52.39 19.16 -13.77
CA LYS A 550 -53.70 18.48 -13.82
C LYS A 550 -54.41 18.93 -15.09
N GLY A 551 -54.61 18.02 -16.04
CA GLY A 551 -55.06 18.37 -17.36
C GLY A 551 -54.19 19.42 -18.01
N LYS A 552 -54.77 20.51 -18.50
CA LYS A 552 -54.04 21.66 -19.10
C LYS A 552 -53.60 22.72 -18.10
N LYS A 553 -53.84 22.52 -16.78
CA LYS A 553 -53.52 23.48 -15.76
C LYS A 553 -52.25 23.11 -15.01
N LEU A 554 -51.27 24.01 -14.99
CA LEU A 554 -50.09 23.88 -14.15
C LEU A 554 -50.49 24.03 -12.69
N LEU A 555 -50.12 23.05 -11.86
CA LEU A 555 -50.32 23.09 -10.41
C LEU A 555 -49.15 23.76 -9.71
N GLY A 556 -47.93 23.51 -10.17
CA GLY A 556 -46.72 24.03 -9.64
C GLY A 556 -45.49 23.30 -10.17
N TRP A 557 -44.38 23.47 -9.50
CA TRP A 557 -43.12 22.80 -9.84
C TRP A 557 -42.31 22.48 -8.60
N ILE A 558 -41.40 21.51 -8.77
CA ILE A 558 -40.42 21.07 -7.76
C ILE A 558 -39.05 21.41 -8.29
N GLU A 559 -38.27 22.18 -7.53
CA GLU A 559 -36.90 22.53 -7.81
C GLU A 559 -35.99 21.56 -7.13
N MET A 560 -35.06 20.99 -7.88
CA MET A 560 -34.14 19.97 -7.39
C MET A 560 -32.71 20.35 -7.72
N LYS A 561 -31.82 20.14 -6.75
CA LYS A 561 -30.37 20.35 -6.91
C LYS A 561 -29.63 19.15 -6.41
N ASP A 562 -28.50 18.88 -7.05
CA ASP A 562 -27.53 17.93 -6.48
C ASP A 562 -26.75 18.66 -5.37
N LYS A 563 -26.87 18.19 -4.15
CA LYS A 563 -26.31 18.84 -2.97
C LYS A 563 -24.80 18.68 -2.94
N LEU A 564 -24.05 19.75 -2.70
CA LEU A 564 -22.61 19.68 -2.41
C LEU A 564 -22.38 18.83 -1.15
N ARG A 565 -21.32 18.05 -1.15
CA ARG A 565 -20.88 17.32 0.05
C ARG A 565 -20.44 18.30 1.14
N GLU A 566 -20.70 18.01 2.38
CA GLU A 566 -20.41 18.90 3.51
C GLU A 566 -18.91 19.21 3.63
N THR A 567 -18.05 18.27 3.26
CA THR A 567 -16.60 18.39 3.35
C THR A 567 -15.95 19.05 2.14
N THR A 568 -16.70 19.34 1.05
CA THR A 568 -16.16 19.86 -0.22
C THR A 568 -15.32 21.13 -0.04
N ASN A 569 -15.85 22.14 0.64
CA ASN A 569 -15.15 23.42 0.82
C ASN A 569 -13.85 23.25 1.63
N LEU A 570 -13.88 22.41 2.67
CA LEU A 570 -12.71 22.11 3.49
C LEU A 570 -11.66 21.33 2.69
N ALA A 571 -12.08 20.35 1.90
CA ALA A 571 -11.20 19.55 1.05
C ALA A 571 -10.48 20.41 0.00
N ILE A 572 -11.19 21.31 -0.67
CA ILE A 572 -10.62 22.24 -1.64
C ILE A 572 -9.63 23.19 -0.98
N SER A 573 -9.96 23.72 0.21
CA SER A 573 -9.02 24.56 0.98
C SER A 573 -7.74 23.79 1.31
N LYS A 574 -7.85 22.56 1.79
CA LYS A 574 -6.71 21.69 2.12
C LYS A 574 -5.88 21.33 0.88
N ALA A 575 -6.52 21.06 -0.26
CA ALA A 575 -5.82 20.81 -1.52
C ALA A 575 -4.95 22.01 -1.93
N LYS A 576 -5.49 23.23 -1.80
CA LYS A 576 -4.75 24.47 -2.06
C LYS A 576 -3.62 24.71 -1.07
N GLU A 577 -3.81 24.40 0.21
CA GLU A 577 -2.75 24.46 1.22
C GLU A 577 -1.58 23.51 0.88
N LEU A 578 -1.87 22.36 0.26
CA LEU A 578 -0.86 21.43 -0.25
C LEU A 578 -0.17 21.91 -1.56
N GLY A 579 -0.58 23.07 -2.10
CA GLY A 579 -0.03 23.66 -3.31
C GLY A 579 -0.58 23.08 -4.60
N LEU A 580 -1.76 22.43 -4.58
CA LEU A 580 -2.41 21.84 -5.75
C LEU A 580 -3.25 22.88 -6.50
N GLU A 581 -3.16 22.90 -7.83
CA GLU A 581 -4.15 23.55 -8.68
C GLU A 581 -5.41 22.68 -8.72
N VAL A 582 -6.58 23.25 -8.38
CA VAL A 582 -7.85 22.52 -8.37
C VAL A 582 -8.68 22.96 -9.57
N ILE A 583 -9.09 21.99 -10.39
CA ILE A 583 -9.89 22.20 -11.61
C ILE A 583 -11.18 21.37 -11.49
N MET A 584 -12.32 21.99 -11.74
CA MET A 584 -13.61 21.29 -11.83
C MET A 584 -13.89 20.91 -13.28
N LEU A 585 -14.31 19.67 -13.51
CA LEU A 585 -14.71 19.12 -14.79
C LEU A 585 -16.18 18.72 -14.75
N THR A 586 -17.00 19.14 -15.71
CA THR A 586 -18.44 18.84 -15.68
C THR A 586 -19.05 18.78 -17.07
N GLY A 587 -20.08 17.95 -17.23
CA GLY A 587 -20.96 17.95 -18.41
C GLY A 587 -22.05 19.02 -18.40
N ASP A 588 -22.20 19.77 -17.31
CA ASP A 588 -23.19 20.83 -17.18
C ASP A 588 -22.87 22.04 -18.07
N ARG A 589 -23.87 22.93 -18.21
CA ARG A 589 -23.69 24.20 -18.89
C ARG A 589 -22.72 25.12 -18.15
N ALA A 590 -22.04 25.98 -18.88
CA ALA A 590 -21.04 26.89 -18.35
C ALA A 590 -21.56 27.79 -17.19
N GLU A 591 -22.82 28.20 -17.24
CA GLU A 591 -23.46 29.03 -16.21
C GLU A 591 -23.60 28.31 -14.87
N THR A 592 -24.05 27.03 -14.91
CA THR A 592 -24.15 26.17 -13.74
C THR A 592 -22.77 25.90 -13.16
N ALA A 593 -21.81 25.57 -14.01
CA ALA A 593 -20.43 25.31 -13.62
C ALA A 593 -19.80 26.54 -12.94
N LEU A 594 -20.02 27.74 -13.49
CA LEU A 594 -19.53 29.00 -12.92
C LEU A 594 -20.10 29.23 -11.51
N THR A 595 -21.39 28.97 -11.33
CA THR A 595 -22.06 29.16 -10.04
C THR A 595 -21.47 28.24 -8.97
N ILE A 596 -21.36 26.95 -9.29
CA ILE A 596 -20.78 25.97 -8.37
C ILE A 596 -19.31 26.26 -8.09
N SER A 597 -18.52 26.60 -9.12
CA SER A 597 -17.10 26.91 -8.96
C SER A 597 -16.86 28.09 -8.01
N LYS A 598 -17.72 29.12 -8.07
CA LYS A 598 -17.66 30.24 -7.13
C LYS A 598 -18.05 29.81 -5.71
N GLU A 599 -19.09 28.98 -5.55
CA GLU A 599 -19.55 28.48 -4.26
C GLU A 599 -18.48 27.67 -3.52
N VAL A 600 -17.76 26.82 -4.25
CA VAL A 600 -16.68 25.98 -3.69
C VAL A 600 -15.28 26.63 -3.78
N GLY A 601 -15.20 27.83 -4.39
CA GLY A 601 -13.96 28.59 -4.50
C GLY A 601 -12.96 28.02 -5.51
N ILE A 602 -13.37 27.23 -6.50
CA ILE A 602 -12.52 26.76 -7.60
C ILE A 602 -12.40 27.85 -8.68
N LEU A 603 -11.17 28.19 -9.09
CA LEU A 603 -10.92 29.27 -10.04
C LEU A 603 -10.96 28.80 -11.51
N ARG A 604 -10.66 27.57 -11.77
CA ARG A 604 -10.60 26.98 -13.12
C ARG A 604 -11.58 25.83 -13.25
N PHE A 605 -12.42 25.89 -14.30
CA PHE A 605 -13.36 24.80 -14.61
C PHE A 605 -13.47 24.62 -16.11
N GLU A 606 -13.87 23.43 -16.53
CA GLU A 606 -14.24 23.09 -17.91
C GLU A 606 -15.66 22.51 -17.89
N ALA A 607 -16.54 23.12 -18.70
CA ALA A 607 -17.96 22.80 -18.76
C ALA A 607 -18.34 22.13 -20.10
N GLU A 608 -19.53 21.54 -20.17
CA GLU A 608 -20.08 20.88 -21.37
C GLU A 608 -19.21 19.74 -21.93
N VAL A 609 -18.42 19.10 -21.04
CA VAL A 609 -17.49 18.04 -21.42
C VAL A 609 -18.23 16.70 -21.46
N LYS A 610 -18.23 16.05 -22.61
CA LYS A 610 -18.78 14.69 -22.77
C LYS A 610 -17.88 13.66 -22.07
N PRO A 611 -18.40 12.47 -21.72
CA PRO A 611 -17.58 11.45 -21.04
C PRO A 611 -16.25 11.13 -21.73
N ASP A 612 -16.24 10.97 -23.06
CA ASP A 612 -15.00 10.72 -23.83
C ASP A 612 -14.04 11.93 -23.82
N GLY A 613 -14.58 13.16 -23.76
CA GLY A 613 -13.81 14.40 -23.71
C GLY A 613 -13.07 14.60 -22.38
N LYS A 614 -13.50 13.95 -21.29
CA LYS A 614 -12.83 14.05 -19.99
C LYS A 614 -11.40 13.48 -20.05
N ALA A 615 -11.22 12.35 -20.70
CA ALA A 615 -9.91 11.74 -20.91
C ALA A 615 -8.99 12.60 -21.80
N GLU A 616 -9.55 13.26 -22.82
CA GLU A 616 -8.80 14.18 -23.69
C GLU A 616 -8.35 15.43 -22.93
N PHE A 617 -9.21 15.96 -22.05
CA PHE A 617 -8.86 17.10 -21.21
C PHE A 617 -7.70 16.77 -20.25
N VAL A 618 -7.72 15.59 -19.61
CA VAL A 618 -6.61 15.13 -18.77
C VAL A 618 -5.32 15.02 -19.57
N LYS A 619 -5.34 14.40 -20.77
CA LYS A 619 -4.17 14.32 -21.67
C LYS A 619 -3.63 15.69 -22.07
N LYS A 620 -4.53 16.65 -22.31
CA LYS A 620 -4.13 18.03 -22.62
C LYS A 620 -3.36 18.66 -21.47
N LEU A 621 -3.86 18.57 -20.23
CA LEU A 621 -3.16 19.07 -19.05
C LEU A 621 -1.79 18.39 -18.87
N GLN A 622 -1.70 17.06 -19.07
CA GLN A 622 -0.43 16.33 -19.01
C GLN A 622 0.55 16.83 -20.08
N SER A 623 0.07 17.12 -21.30
CA SER A 623 0.91 17.68 -22.38
C SER A 623 1.42 19.10 -22.06
N GLU A 624 0.72 19.85 -21.22
CA GLU A 624 1.11 21.15 -20.69
C GLU A 624 2.12 21.04 -19.52
N GLY A 625 2.45 19.82 -19.09
CA GLY A 625 3.41 19.53 -18.02
C GLY A 625 2.79 19.36 -16.64
N ALA A 626 1.46 19.27 -16.54
CA ALA A 626 0.77 18.96 -15.29
C ALA A 626 0.94 17.47 -14.96
N ILE A 627 1.07 17.17 -13.66
CA ILE A 627 0.93 15.82 -13.10
C ILE A 627 -0.44 15.75 -12.45
N VAL A 628 -1.35 15.04 -13.12
CA VAL A 628 -2.78 15.13 -12.88
C VAL A 628 -3.27 14.01 -11.98
N ALA A 629 -3.91 14.36 -10.85
CA ALA A 629 -4.80 13.43 -10.14
C ALA A 629 -6.24 13.69 -10.60
N MET A 630 -6.89 12.67 -11.18
CA MET A 630 -8.30 12.71 -11.58
C MET A 630 -9.16 12.00 -10.54
N ILE A 631 -10.24 12.66 -10.11
CA ILE A 631 -11.19 12.12 -9.13
C ILE A 631 -12.58 12.01 -9.75
N GLY A 632 -13.21 10.85 -9.61
CA GLY A 632 -14.53 10.57 -10.13
C GLY A 632 -15.22 9.40 -9.42
N ASP A 633 -16.48 9.12 -9.81
CA ASP A 633 -17.27 7.99 -9.29
C ASP A 633 -16.96 6.65 -9.99
N GLY A 634 -16.15 6.67 -11.03
CA GLY A 634 -15.67 5.52 -11.80
C GLY A 634 -16.63 4.98 -12.86
N ILE A 635 -17.92 5.35 -12.86
CA ILE A 635 -18.88 4.85 -13.86
C ILE A 635 -18.75 5.64 -15.17
N ASN A 636 -18.75 6.98 -15.05
CA ASN A 636 -18.66 7.88 -16.20
C ASN A 636 -17.23 8.34 -16.48
N ASP A 637 -16.33 8.16 -15.54
CA ASP A 637 -14.98 8.71 -15.53
C ASP A 637 -13.87 7.68 -15.72
N ALA A 638 -14.21 6.39 -15.92
CA ALA A 638 -13.25 5.29 -15.99
C ALA A 638 -12.10 5.56 -16.98
N ALA A 639 -12.42 6.10 -18.16
CA ALA A 639 -11.39 6.44 -19.15
C ALA A 639 -10.49 7.59 -18.71
N ALA A 640 -11.02 8.59 -17.99
CA ALA A 640 -10.25 9.72 -17.47
C ALA A 640 -9.38 9.31 -16.28
N LEU A 641 -9.92 8.46 -15.40
CA LEU A 641 -9.19 7.85 -14.28
C LEU A 641 -7.99 7.03 -14.75
N ALA A 642 -8.22 6.17 -15.79
CA ALA A 642 -7.17 5.30 -16.33
C ALA A 642 -6.04 6.06 -17.06
N VAL A 643 -6.31 7.26 -17.57
CA VAL A 643 -5.34 8.09 -18.33
C VAL A 643 -4.58 9.04 -17.43
N ALA A 644 -5.14 9.44 -16.29
CA ALA A 644 -4.50 10.32 -15.33
C ALA A 644 -3.20 9.73 -14.77
N ASP A 645 -2.30 10.58 -14.27
CA ASP A 645 -1.10 10.11 -13.56
C ASP A 645 -1.47 9.40 -12.24
N VAL A 646 -2.61 9.81 -11.65
CA VAL A 646 -3.24 9.15 -10.50
C VAL A 646 -4.75 9.21 -10.68
N GLY A 647 -5.38 8.06 -10.92
CA GLY A 647 -6.83 7.93 -10.91
C GLY A 647 -7.32 7.61 -9.49
N ILE A 648 -8.23 8.41 -8.94
CA ILE A 648 -8.81 8.22 -7.60
C ILE A 648 -10.32 8.02 -7.73
N ALA A 649 -10.81 6.83 -7.38
CA ALA A 649 -12.24 6.55 -7.35
C ALA A 649 -12.81 6.75 -5.95
N MET A 650 -13.95 7.43 -5.88
CA MET A 650 -14.73 7.62 -4.64
C MET A 650 -15.80 6.55 -4.52
N GLY A 651 -15.90 5.93 -3.34
CA GLY A 651 -16.84 4.86 -3.05
C GLY A 651 -16.47 3.51 -3.68
N ALA A 652 -16.48 2.47 -2.88
CA ALA A 652 -16.18 1.09 -3.33
C ALA A 652 -17.33 0.43 -4.11
N GLY A 653 -18.33 1.20 -4.53
CA GLY A 653 -19.62 0.66 -5.02
C GLY A 653 -19.63 0.14 -6.45
N SER A 654 -18.64 0.42 -7.30
CA SER A 654 -18.63 -0.09 -8.68
C SER A 654 -17.37 -0.89 -8.99
N ASP A 655 -17.55 -2.09 -9.55
CA ASP A 655 -16.43 -2.94 -9.98
C ASP A 655 -15.59 -2.23 -11.07
N ILE A 656 -16.19 -1.34 -11.87
CA ILE A 656 -15.53 -0.53 -12.90
C ILE A 656 -14.57 0.50 -12.26
N ALA A 657 -14.98 1.15 -11.19
CA ALA A 657 -14.13 2.08 -10.44
C ALA A 657 -12.95 1.35 -9.79
N LEU A 658 -13.23 0.17 -9.22
CA LEU A 658 -12.20 -0.71 -8.67
C LEU A 658 -11.18 -1.15 -9.72
N GLU A 659 -11.53 -1.29 -10.99
CA GLU A 659 -10.61 -1.70 -12.05
C GLU A 659 -9.83 -0.53 -12.64
N ALA A 660 -10.47 0.61 -12.89
CA ALA A 660 -9.91 1.74 -13.63
C ALA A 660 -9.02 2.67 -12.79
N ALA A 661 -9.27 2.80 -11.48
CA ALA A 661 -8.55 3.75 -10.64
C ALA A 661 -7.28 3.14 -10.02
N ASP A 662 -6.26 3.97 -9.78
CA ASP A 662 -5.03 3.62 -9.05
C ASP A 662 -5.24 3.62 -7.53
N ILE A 663 -6.18 4.43 -7.06
CA ILE A 663 -6.53 4.59 -5.65
C ILE A 663 -8.05 4.51 -5.52
N VAL A 664 -8.51 3.74 -4.54
CA VAL A 664 -9.93 3.60 -4.24
C VAL A 664 -10.20 4.03 -2.80
N LEU A 665 -11.15 4.92 -2.64
CA LEU A 665 -11.59 5.37 -1.33
C LEU A 665 -12.83 4.58 -0.92
N LEU A 666 -12.79 3.95 0.26
CA LEU A 666 -13.94 3.21 0.78
C LEU A 666 -15.09 4.13 1.20
N ARG A 667 -14.77 5.37 1.52
CA ARG A 667 -15.73 6.40 1.90
C ARG A 667 -15.93 7.41 0.78
N ASP A 668 -17.12 7.97 0.76
CA ASP A 668 -17.49 9.04 -0.15
C ASP A 668 -17.15 10.42 0.42
N ASP A 669 -15.92 10.61 0.93
CA ASP A 669 -15.46 11.86 1.52
C ASP A 669 -14.29 12.46 0.72
N LEU A 670 -14.47 13.72 0.27
CA LEU A 670 -13.44 14.44 -0.48
C LEU A 670 -12.18 14.73 0.36
N LEU A 671 -12.27 14.78 1.68
CA LEU A 671 -11.10 14.93 2.56
C LEU A 671 -10.18 13.71 2.46
N ASP A 672 -10.71 12.53 2.19
CA ASP A 672 -9.91 11.33 2.00
C ASP A 672 -9.07 11.38 0.71
N VAL A 673 -9.53 12.09 -0.34
CA VAL A 673 -8.71 12.39 -1.53
C VAL A 673 -7.46 13.17 -1.14
N VAL A 674 -7.65 14.27 -0.42
CA VAL A 674 -6.55 15.15 -0.01
C VAL A 674 -5.62 14.43 0.97
N SER A 675 -6.20 13.64 1.89
CA SER A 675 -5.46 12.81 2.85
C SER A 675 -4.60 11.76 2.14
N THR A 676 -5.10 11.17 1.06
CA THR A 676 -4.35 10.17 0.27
C THR A 676 -3.14 10.80 -0.42
N LEU A 677 -3.30 11.98 -1.01
CA LEU A 677 -2.18 12.71 -1.62
C LEU A 677 -1.14 13.13 -0.58
N GLU A 678 -1.58 13.53 0.62
CA GLU A 678 -0.71 13.85 1.74
C GLU A 678 0.03 12.61 2.26
N LEU A 679 -0.64 11.45 2.39
CA LEU A 679 -0.02 10.18 2.74
C LEU A 679 1.05 9.78 1.71
N GLY A 680 0.77 9.98 0.41
CA GLY A 680 1.74 9.81 -0.66
C GLY A 680 2.99 10.67 -0.45
N LYS A 681 2.80 11.98 -0.15
CA LYS A 681 3.89 12.91 0.18
C LYS A 681 4.67 12.48 1.42
N ALA A 682 3.99 12.08 2.48
CA ALA A 682 4.61 11.62 3.71
C ALA A 682 5.44 10.34 3.50
N THR A 683 4.89 9.35 2.79
CA THR A 683 5.56 8.07 2.51
C THR A 683 6.78 8.25 1.62
N MET A 684 6.66 9.01 0.52
CA MET A 684 7.80 9.30 -0.36
C MET A 684 8.87 10.16 0.33
N GLY A 685 8.47 11.07 1.22
CA GLY A 685 9.39 11.81 2.08
C GLY A 685 10.23 10.88 2.96
N LYS A 686 9.62 9.85 3.56
CA LYS A 686 10.34 8.81 4.32
C LYS A 686 11.27 7.99 3.45
N ILE A 687 10.82 7.56 2.26
CA ILE A 687 11.67 6.83 1.30
C ILE A 687 12.91 7.65 0.94
N ARG A 688 12.75 8.91 0.56
CA ARG A 688 13.87 9.80 0.22
C ARG A 688 14.80 10.03 1.39
N GLY A 689 14.27 10.24 2.59
CA GLY A 689 15.05 10.38 3.82
C GLY A 689 15.85 9.11 4.14
N ASN A 690 15.23 7.94 4.02
CA ASN A 690 15.88 6.65 4.21
C ASN A 690 17.01 6.42 3.21
N LEU A 691 16.79 6.73 1.93
CA LEU A 691 17.81 6.61 0.89
C LEU A 691 18.97 7.58 1.14
N ALA A 692 18.66 8.84 1.47
CA ALA A 692 19.69 9.83 1.79
C ALA A 692 20.55 9.36 2.98
N TRP A 693 19.93 8.87 4.04
CA TRP A 693 20.62 8.32 5.19
C TRP A 693 21.50 7.13 4.84
N ALA A 694 20.99 6.17 4.05
CA ALA A 694 21.71 4.99 3.61
C ALA A 694 22.94 5.31 2.73
N PHE A 695 22.93 6.43 1.99
CA PHE A 695 24.07 6.86 1.19
C PHE A 695 25.05 7.69 1.99
N VAL A 696 24.59 8.64 2.79
CA VAL A 696 25.45 9.60 3.51
C VAL A 696 26.38 8.89 4.47
N TYR A 697 25.88 7.90 5.19
CA TYR A 697 26.71 7.17 6.15
C TYR A 697 27.84 6.38 5.43
N ASN A 698 27.58 5.77 4.27
CA ASN A 698 28.61 5.10 3.47
C ASN A 698 29.60 6.10 2.87
N LEU A 699 29.12 7.25 2.39
CA LEU A 699 29.95 8.29 1.79
C LEU A 699 30.99 8.83 2.79
N ILE A 700 30.62 8.92 4.06
CA ILE A 700 31.51 9.36 5.16
C ILE A 700 32.35 8.17 5.66
N GLY A 701 31.73 7.02 5.87
CA GLY A 701 32.36 5.86 6.49
C GLY A 701 33.44 5.20 5.66
N ILE A 702 33.26 5.12 4.33
CA ILE A 702 34.26 4.49 3.44
C ILE A 702 35.61 5.20 3.47
N PRO A 703 35.74 6.54 3.29
CA PRO A 703 37.02 7.21 3.43
C PRO A 703 37.67 7.03 4.81
N LEU A 704 36.85 7.04 5.87
CA LEU A 704 37.35 6.82 7.24
C LEU A 704 37.93 5.42 7.40
N ALA A 705 37.23 4.40 6.87
CA ALA A 705 37.69 3.01 6.90
C ALA A 705 38.92 2.77 6.02
N MET A 706 39.02 3.52 4.91
CA MET A 706 40.23 3.50 4.05
C MET A 706 41.47 4.16 4.69
N GLY A 707 41.31 4.74 5.88
CA GLY A 707 42.41 5.27 6.65
C GLY A 707 42.82 6.71 6.34
N VAL A 708 41.89 7.54 5.78
CA VAL A 708 42.17 8.96 5.47
C VAL A 708 42.62 9.75 6.69
N LEU A 709 42.15 9.41 7.88
CA LEU A 709 42.54 10.10 9.10
C LEU A 709 43.78 9.55 9.79
N ILE A 710 44.34 8.41 9.34
CA ILE A 710 45.52 7.82 9.99
C ILE A 710 46.70 8.80 9.91
N SER A 711 46.95 9.41 8.79
CA SER A 711 48.10 10.33 8.63
C SER A 711 47.99 11.59 9.49
N SER A 712 46.77 12.06 9.83
CA SER A 712 46.59 13.33 10.55
C SER A 712 46.34 13.14 12.01
N THR A 713 45.57 12.11 12.41
CA THR A 713 45.14 11.91 13.80
C THR A 713 45.59 10.57 14.40
N GLY A 714 46.17 9.69 13.60
CA GLY A 714 46.47 8.31 14.00
C GLY A 714 45.25 7.41 14.16
N TRP A 715 44.03 7.91 13.84
CA TRP A 715 42.79 7.15 14.08
C TRP A 715 42.39 6.33 12.86
N LEU A 716 42.07 5.07 13.09
CA LEU A 716 41.53 4.16 12.10
C LEU A 716 40.19 3.62 12.60
N LEU A 717 39.23 3.45 11.71
CA LEU A 717 37.93 2.86 12.02
C LEU A 717 38.06 1.33 12.20
N PRO A 718 37.91 0.80 13.44
CA PRO A 718 37.97 -0.64 13.64
C PRO A 718 36.81 -1.38 12.97
N PRO A 719 37.00 -2.64 12.48
CA PRO A 719 35.97 -3.43 11.83
C PRO A 719 34.70 -3.62 12.66
N ALA A 720 34.84 -3.77 13.99
CA ALA A 720 33.71 -3.88 14.91
C ALA A 720 32.82 -2.63 14.91
N PHE A 721 33.42 -1.43 14.90
CA PHE A 721 32.68 -0.17 14.84
C PHE A 721 32.01 0.03 13.47
N ALA A 722 32.69 -0.38 12.39
CA ALA A 722 32.13 -0.39 11.05
C ALA A 722 30.85 -1.26 10.96
N ALA A 723 30.90 -2.46 11.54
CA ALA A 723 29.76 -3.37 11.60
C ALA A 723 28.60 -2.82 12.47
N GLY A 724 28.94 -2.22 13.63
CA GLY A 724 27.96 -1.58 14.50
C GLY A 724 27.25 -0.41 13.83
N ALA A 725 27.97 0.46 13.14
CA ALA A 725 27.41 1.59 12.39
C ALA A 725 26.49 1.12 11.27
N MET A 726 26.85 0.05 10.55
CA MET A 726 26.04 -0.57 9.50
C MET A 726 24.72 -1.13 10.08
N ALA A 727 24.78 -1.88 11.19
CA ALA A 727 23.58 -2.41 11.84
C ALA A 727 22.65 -1.29 12.30
N LEU A 728 23.21 -0.23 12.90
CA LEU A 728 22.46 0.95 13.35
C LEU A 728 21.79 1.68 12.19
N SER A 729 22.45 1.78 11.04
CA SER A 729 21.87 2.40 9.83
C SER A 729 20.57 1.69 9.40
N SER A 730 20.56 0.35 9.35
CA SER A 730 19.36 -0.42 9.03
C SER A 730 18.24 -0.20 10.05
N VAL A 731 18.56 -0.15 11.34
CA VAL A 731 17.59 0.13 12.39
C VAL A 731 16.99 1.53 12.24
N CYS A 732 17.81 2.54 11.95
CA CYS A 732 17.34 3.92 11.73
C CYS A 732 16.36 4.02 10.57
N VAL A 733 16.63 3.37 9.42
CA VAL A 733 15.77 3.33 8.25
C VAL A 733 14.41 2.71 8.57
N VAL A 734 14.42 1.59 9.27
CA VAL A 734 13.18 0.92 9.68
C VAL A 734 12.39 1.77 10.68
N PHE A 735 13.05 2.30 11.70
CA PHE A 735 12.39 3.16 12.68
C PHE A 735 11.80 4.42 12.05
N ASN A 736 12.52 5.07 11.13
CA ASN A 736 11.99 6.22 10.39
C ASN A 736 10.75 5.85 9.57
N SER A 737 10.72 4.68 8.95
CA SER A 737 9.54 4.19 8.23
C SER A 737 8.36 3.92 9.17
N LEU A 738 8.60 3.32 10.35
CA LEU A 738 7.56 3.03 11.34
C LEU A 738 6.90 4.30 11.92
N THR A 739 7.55 5.47 11.83
CA THR A 739 6.91 6.73 12.25
C THR A 739 5.68 7.08 11.42
N LEU A 740 5.52 6.52 10.20
CA LEU A 740 4.30 6.67 9.41
C LEU A 740 3.05 6.11 10.12
N ARG A 741 3.19 5.21 11.09
CA ARG A 741 2.05 4.70 11.87
C ARG A 741 1.34 5.78 12.69
N SER A 742 2.02 6.88 13.00
CA SER A 742 1.43 8.03 13.70
C SER A 742 0.70 9.00 12.77
N TRP A 743 0.77 8.77 11.45
CA TRP A 743 0.04 9.58 10.48
C TRP A 743 -1.47 9.39 10.64
N LYS A 744 -2.22 10.47 10.46
CA LYS A 744 -3.68 10.46 10.51
C LYS A 744 -4.24 11.27 9.35
N PRO A 745 -5.36 10.85 8.74
CA PRO A 745 -6.01 11.60 7.67
C PRO A 745 -6.61 12.92 8.19
N PHE A 746 -6.82 13.84 7.28
CA PHE A 746 -7.67 15.00 7.54
C PHE A 746 -9.10 14.48 7.73
N ARG A 747 -9.69 14.77 8.87
CA ARG A 747 -11.09 14.43 9.15
C ARG A 747 -11.76 15.61 9.80
N ALA A 748 -13.06 15.81 9.48
CA ALA A 748 -13.88 16.86 10.06
C ALA A 748 -14.24 16.55 11.51
#